data_73bdc8fb9ab0a4a5569c819befcc7fb0
#
_entry.id   73bdc8fb9ab0a4a5569c819befcc7fb0
#
_cell.length_a   1.000
_cell.length_b   1.000
_cell.length_c   1.000
_cell.angle_alpha   90.00
_cell.angle_beta   90.00
_cell.angle_gamma   90.00
#
_symmetry.space_group_name_H-M   'P 1'
#
loop_
_entity.id
_entity.type
_entity.pdbx_description
1 polymer ?
#
loop_
_entity_poly.entity_id
_entity_poly.type
_entity_poly.pdbx_seq_one_letter_code
_entity_poly.pdbx_strand_id
1 'polypeptide(L)'
;MKLTTKMPKGERIVSEIKKKIEEGTLQEGDRVSTVREMTKLFDTSVSVVQNALQSLVKDKYLECKGKSGYYVRKQAAKKAVETAAEEQTEQNKPIPFIVIHHNDLVWRRNFDEYDEIRRKQIKLELEMSRKDPRFTFGIEQSAVLERYAEQEPGDVKYLQQLIDEGRLEPSGAFSIQDLNLVSGEAILMCHLHGKKYYKEVWGCDTPVASLTDAFGLCSQIPQILALSGFQYLIPGRLNNRDQKALPFPADGVFRWIGLDGTPIYVTAREGRYTGHGIGREGGSVVNTDNVTRVTNMLADAQNDPSDYIMIYTTEEALIIENLSEIMDNLNRKAARKIAYQNAKTYFEAAEKENIPQVYGEFNPTLTGCYTTRISVKMDNRKAENQIFEAELLDLYRKGKSKDFTPVWKQLYLIGFHDAICGCHTDHANEQIREKLDYVLKETAPAKANLKDGTFTVFAMNQKNGIQLASAPVPPAGIPSQKDGDAYLFEFDGAFTVKKYQTAKKKPAAAKKCSAKFETDYYKVNFSNGIARIENKNGKNVFGNDFGELVLRPEYGTMWQEEYKGAKIVRRDDTEEKLVSCEEGPVFFKVVTEGFIKDGLPEIGNIDNHWPGFESLSFRKEYIFPKHADHFKLKLTVDFHGRNTKTYINFPTTVDCHTAHPLYQVPFGSMERKPYFEIPSNETDSAQFLAHQSDYESAKGDWPALNWVDYSDGNGGLTVANNGTPSHQLKSGNIMVALLRSGTRILDGNLMPEVGSFENGIHEYEFAFQAHQTQDVTKAEQLGQLVNHPARVIAETLPEGDVLSFSQENVAISAIRKSENGILVRVYETQGRYASISMSGSLLKGKTVFNAEADGTVLEKENAAELNFKPFEIRTFILK
;
A
#
# COMPACT_ATOMS: atom_id res chain seq x y z
N MET A 1 5.06 -39.23 1.96
CA MET A 1 5.74 -39.93 0.84
C MET A 1 6.88 -39.03 0.40
N LYS A 2 8.12 -39.37 0.77
CA LYS A 2 9.29 -38.51 0.51
C LYS A 2 9.62 -38.49 -0.98
N LEU A 3 9.36 -37.38 -1.66
CA LEU A 3 9.90 -37.12 -3.00
C LEU A 3 11.33 -36.60 -2.85
N THR A 4 12.31 -37.48 -2.91
CA THR A 4 13.70 -37.12 -3.16
C THR A 4 13.80 -36.61 -4.59
N THR A 5 13.87 -35.31 -4.78
CA THR A 5 14.20 -34.70 -6.07
C THR A 5 15.63 -35.09 -6.44
N LYS A 6 15.77 -36.01 -7.39
CA LYS A 6 17.07 -36.36 -7.96
C LYS A 6 17.62 -35.17 -8.72
N MET A 7 18.77 -34.64 -8.29
CA MET A 7 19.54 -33.63 -8.99
C MET A 7 19.65 -33.96 -10.49
N PRO A 8 19.42 -32.99 -11.40
CA PRO A 8 19.56 -33.22 -12.85
C PRO A 8 20.89 -33.83 -13.22
N LYS A 9 20.91 -34.78 -14.16
CA LYS A 9 22.14 -35.52 -14.51
C LYS A 9 23.29 -34.63 -14.95
N GLY A 10 23.03 -33.46 -15.57
CA GLY A 10 24.06 -32.46 -15.94
C GLY A 10 24.69 -31.78 -14.72
N GLU A 11 23.89 -31.35 -13.76
CA GLU A 11 24.36 -30.75 -12.51
C GLU A 11 25.14 -31.72 -11.64
N ARG A 12 24.74 -32.98 -11.63
CA ARG A 12 25.46 -34.04 -10.94
C ARG A 12 26.87 -34.25 -11.52
N ILE A 13 27.03 -34.16 -12.85
CA ILE A 13 28.35 -34.23 -13.52
C ILE A 13 29.21 -33.05 -13.09
N VAL A 14 28.65 -31.83 -13.10
CA VAL A 14 29.36 -30.60 -12.68
C VAL A 14 29.81 -30.73 -11.24
N SER A 15 28.93 -31.09 -10.33
CA SER A 15 29.19 -31.27 -8.91
C SER A 15 30.29 -32.31 -8.63
N GLU A 16 30.23 -33.47 -9.32
CA GLU A 16 31.21 -34.54 -9.08
C GLU A 16 32.62 -34.19 -9.60
N ILE A 17 32.72 -33.47 -10.72
CA ILE A 17 34.03 -33.00 -11.21
C ILE A 17 34.60 -31.91 -10.29
N LYS A 18 33.79 -30.95 -9.85
CA LYS A 18 34.21 -29.93 -8.88
C LYS A 18 34.73 -30.61 -7.60
N LYS A 19 33.96 -31.52 -7.04
CA LYS A 19 34.33 -32.29 -5.83
C LYS A 19 35.67 -33.01 -5.99
N LYS A 20 35.93 -33.70 -7.13
CA LYS A 20 37.22 -34.38 -7.39
C LYS A 20 38.40 -33.42 -7.49
N ILE A 21 38.19 -32.22 -7.95
CA ILE A 21 39.20 -31.15 -7.99
C ILE A 21 39.46 -30.66 -6.55
N GLU A 22 38.41 -30.44 -5.78
CA GLU A 22 38.46 -29.99 -4.38
C GLU A 22 39.15 -31.03 -3.46
N GLU A 23 38.83 -32.31 -3.65
CA GLU A 23 39.47 -33.43 -2.90
C GLU A 23 40.91 -33.74 -3.37
N GLY A 24 41.42 -33.03 -4.41
CA GLY A 24 42.71 -33.25 -4.98
C GLY A 24 42.85 -34.55 -5.77
N THR A 25 41.74 -35.27 -6.05
CA THR A 25 41.72 -36.50 -6.86
C THR A 25 41.90 -36.20 -8.35
N LEU A 26 41.60 -34.95 -8.77
CA LEU A 26 41.96 -34.37 -10.06
C LEU A 26 42.84 -33.15 -9.82
N GLN A 27 44.08 -33.20 -10.28
CA GLN A 27 45.09 -32.13 -10.07
C GLN A 27 45.22 -31.28 -11.35
N GLU A 28 45.91 -30.14 -11.21
CA GLU A 28 46.22 -29.26 -12.33
C GLU A 28 46.85 -30.04 -13.50
N GLY A 29 46.29 -29.84 -14.69
CA GLY A 29 46.74 -30.51 -15.90
C GLY A 29 46.20 -31.90 -16.08
N ASP A 30 45.48 -32.46 -15.12
CA ASP A 30 44.86 -33.77 -15.27
C ASP A 30 43.74 -33.72 -16.31
N ARG A 31 43.63 -34.79 -17.08
CA ARG A 31 42.59 -34.98 -18.05
C ARG A 31 41.34 -35.57 -17.36
N VAL A 32 40.20 -34.90 -17.48
CA VAL A 32 38.92 -35.50 -17.03
C VAL A 32 38.49 -36.64 -17.97
N SER A 33 37.64 -37.54 -17.48
CA SER A 33 37.13 -38.65 -18.25
C SER A 33 36.50 -38.16 -19.58
N THR A 34 36.62 -38.97 -20.62
CA THR A 34 36.07 -38.63 -21.94
C THR A 34 34.55 -38.51 -21.93
N VAL A 35 34.00 -37.73 -22.85
CA VAL A 35 32.54 -37.60 -23.03
C VAL A 35 31.84 -38.94 -23.10
N ARG A 36 32.48 -39.94 -23.80
CA ARG A 36 31.92 -41.31 -23.92
C ARG A 36 31.93 -42.05 -22.58
N GLU A 37 32.99 -41.95 -21.81
CA GLU A 37 33.09 -42.59 -20.50
C GLU A 37 32.08 -41.95 -19.51
N MET A 38 31.97 -40.62 -19.51
CA MET A 38 30.98 -39.93 -18.66
C MET A 38 29.53 -40.22 -19.05
N THR A 39 29.28 -40.36 -20.37
CA THR A 39 27.94 -40.80 -20.85
C THR A 39 27.54 -42.15 -20.29
N LYS A 40 28.49 -43.09 -20.21
CA LYS A 40 28.26 -44.40 -19.62
C LYS A 40 28.16 -44.34 -18.07
N LEU A 41 29.07 -43.59 -17.44
CA LEU A 41 29.15 -43.48 -15.97
C LEU A 41 27.89 -42.84 -15.36
N PHE A 42 27.35 -41.83 -16.03
CA PHE A 42 26.18 -41.07 -15.54
C PHE A 42 24.88 -41.49 -16.20
N ASP A 43 24.94 -42.51 -17.07
CA ASP A 43 23.78 -43.04 -17.82
C ASP A 43 22.95 -41.88 -18.46
N THR A 44 23.61 -41.01 -19.26
CA THR A 44 23.01 -39.83 -19.85
C THR A 44 23.40 -39.62 -21.30
N SER A 45 22.85 -38.63 -21.99
CA SER A 45 23.17 -38.34 -23.39
C SER A 45 24.50 -37.60 -23.55
N VAL A 46 25.12 -37.71 -24.72
CA VAL A 46 26.35 -36.97 -25.09
C VAL A 46 26.16 -35.50 -24.94
N SER A 47 25.01 -34.93 -25.30
CA SER A 47 24.69 -33.50 -25.19
C SER A 47 24.69 -33.03 -23.76
N VAL A 48 24.13 -33.76 -22.80
CA VAL A 48 24.13 -33.42 -21.39
C VAL A 48 25.53 -33.40 -20.83
N VAL A 49 26.38 -34.34 -21.16
CA VAL A 49 27.80 -34.37 -20.74
C VAL A 49 28.56 -33.18 -21.34
N GLN A 50 28.37 -32.92 -22.65
CA GLN A 50 29.04 -31.77 -23.31
C GLN A 50 28.64 -30.45 -22.69
N ASN A 51 27.35 -30.22 -22.42
CA ASN A 51 26.86 -29.03 -21.77
C ASN A 51 27.46 -28.87 -20.35
N ALA A 52 27.53 -29.93 -19.57
CA ALA A 52 28.16 -29.90 -18.24
C ALA A 52 29.65 -29.56 -18.30
N LEU A 53 30.41 -30.16 -19.26
CA LEU A 53 31.82 -29.86 -19.45
C LEU A 53 32.04 -28.41 -19.97
N GLN A 54 31.18 -27.91 -20.84
CA GLN A 54 31.22 -26.51 -21.31
C GLN A 54 30.93 -25.54 -20.19
N SER A 55 29.97 -25.84 -19.29
CA SER A 55 29.74 -25.05 -18.08
C SER A 55 31.00 -24.98 -17.23
N LEU A 56 31.68 -26.10 -16.97
CA LEU A 56 32.93 -26.14 -16.23
C LEU A 56 34.08 -25.37 -16.91
N VAL A 57 34.08 -25.29 -18.24
CA VAL A 57 35.04 -24.46 -19.00
C VAL A 57 34.68 -22.98 -18.85
N LYS A 58 33.39 -22.64 -18.93
CA LYS A 58 32.90 -21.27 -18.70
C LYS A 58 33.22 -20.80 -17.27
N ASP A 59 33.03 -21.65 -16.29
CA ASP A 59 33.34 -21.42 -14.87
C ASP A 59 34.85 -21.48 -14.56
N LYS A 60 35.70 -21.66 -15.57
CA LYS A 60 37.18 -21.74 -15.49
C LYS A 60 37.75 -22.89 -14.67
N TYR A 61 36.99 -23.93 -14.37
CA TYR A 61 37.49 -25.16 -13.76
C TYR A 61 38.24 -26.03 -14.75
N LEU A 62 37.81 -26.06 -16.00
CA LEU A 62 38.44 -26.84 -17.04
C LEU A 62 38.89 -25.98 -18.23
N GLU A 63 39.80 -26.51 -19.00
CA GLU A 63 40.18 -26.02 -20.34
C GLU A 63 39.93 -27.09 -21.37
N CYS A 64 39.44 -26.73 -22.57
CA CYS A 64 39.25 -27.64 -23.68
C CYS A 64 40.45 -27.52 -24.61
N LYS A 65 41.21 -28.62 -24.80
CA LYS A 65 42.34 -28.70 -25.73
C LYS A 65 41.94 -29.39 -27.04
N GLY A 66 40.82 -28.96 -27.64
CA GLY A 66 40.30 -29.42 -28.89
C GLY A 66 40.04 -30.98 -28.89
N LYS A 67 40.61 -31.71 -29.86
CA LYS A 67 40.46 -33.16 -29.94
C LYS A 67 41.08 -33.95 -28.79
N SER A 68 41.99 -33.31 -28.00
CA SER A 68 42.66 -33.95 -26.86
C SER A 68 41.80 -34.08 -25.63
N GLY A 69 40.67 -33.30 -25.52
CA GLY A 69 39.71 -33.40 -24.41
C GLY A 69 39.74 -32.22 -23.45
N TYR A 70 39.22 -32.45 -22.24
CA TYR A 70 39.11 -31.43 -21.19
C TYR A 70 40.11 -31.70 -20.07
N TYR A 71 40.73 -30.62 -19.56
CA TYR A 71 41.83 -30.67 -18.59
C TYR A 71 41.58 -29.69 -17.46
N VAL A 72 42.02 -29.99 -16.24
CA VAL A 72 41.91 -29.13 -15.06
C VAL A 72 42.82 -27.91 -15.18
N ARG A 73 42.30 -26.71 -14.97
CA ARG A 73 43.03 -25.45 -15.08
C ARG A 73 43.85 -25.15 -13.81
N LYS A 74 44.99 -24.46 -14.01
CA LYS A 74 45.91 -24.03 -12.90
C LYS A 74 45.25 -23.18 -11.83
N GLN A 75 44.27 -22.37 -12.18
CA GLN A 75 43.57 -21.53 -11.22
C GLN A 75 42.40 -22.25 -10.48
N ALA A 76 41.96 -23.42 -10.96
CA ALA A 76 40.83 -24.11 -10.38
C ALA A 76 41.17 -24.72 -8.99
N ALA A 77 42.36 -25.26 -8.83
CA ALA A 77 42.81 -25.83 -7.55
C ALA A 77 43.00 -24.74 -6.47
N LYS A 78 43.42 -23.54 -6.86
CA LYS A 78 43.56 -22.41 -5.92
C LYS A 78 42.18 -21.81 -5.53
N LYS A 79 41.29 -21.68 -6.47
CA LYS A 79 39.92 -21.19 -6.24
C LYS A 79 39.07 -22.20 -5.43
N ALA A 80 39.23 -23.52 -5.67
CA ALA A 80 38.56 -24.54 -4.86
C ALA A 80 39.03 -24.53 -3.40
N VAL A 81 40.31 -24.30 -3.12
CA VAL A 81 40.85 -24.17 -1.76
C VAL A 81 40.38 -22.87 -1.11
N GLU A 82 40.29 -21.77 -1.87
CA GLU A 82 39.76 -20.51 -1.38
C GLU A 82 38.26 -20.63 -1.09
N THR A 83 37.45 -21.24 -1.98
CA THR A 83 36.02 -21.48 -1.78
C THR A 83 35.76 -22.43 -0.61
N ALA A 84 36.53 -23.52 -0.48
CA ALA A 84 36.39 -24.43 0.67
C ALA A 84 36.84 -23.80 2.00
N ALA A 85 37.77 -22.86 1.97
CA ALA A 85 38.17 -22.10 3.16
C ALA A 85 37.12 -21.04 3.50
N GLU A 86 36.47 -20.40 2.49
CA GLU A 86 35.34 -19.49 2.66
C GLU A 86 34.11 -20.24 3.20
N GLU A 87 33.75 -21.40 2.65
CA GLU A 87 32.66 -22.25 3.14
C GLU A 87 32.92 -22.75 4.58
N GLN A 88 34.15 -23.12 4.95
CA GLN A 88 34.49 -23.47 6.33
C GLN A 88 34.45 -22.28 7.28
N THR A 89 34.77 -21.07 6.83
CA THR A 89 34.64 -19.86 7.61
C THR A 89 33.16 -19.42 7.73
N GLU A 90 32.33 -19.62 6.72
CA GLU A 90 30.89 -19.38 6.80
C GLU A 90 30.18 -20.40 7.70
N GLN A 91 30.52 -21.68 7.62
CA GLN A 91 30.00 -22.72 8.51
C GLN A 91 30.35 -22.49 10.00
N ASN A 92 31.38 -21.72 10.31
CA ASN A 92 31.78 -21.38 11.66
C ASN A 92 31.17 -20.08 12.21
N LYS A 93 30.51 -19.26 11.36
CA LYS A 93 29.81 -18.08 11.84
C LYS A 93 28.56 -18.49 12.62
N PRO A 94 28.28 -17.87 13.77
CA PRO A 94 27.01 -18.11 14.47
C PRO A 94 25.84 -17.68 13.59
N ILE A 95 24.74 -18.38 13.71
CA ILE A 95 23.45 -17.98 13.11
C ILE A 95 22.93 -16.77 13.88
N PRO A 96 22.74 -15.61 13.25
CA PRO A 96 22.16 -14.44 13.91
C PRO A 96 20.74 -14.74 14.38
N PHE A 97 20.47 -14.46 15.65
CA PHE A 97 19.17 -14.62 16.26
C PHE A 97 18.60 -13.25 16.59
N ILE A 98 17.69 -12.80 15.75
CA ILE A 98 17.08 -11.48 15.83
C ILE A 98 15.70 -11.61 16.49
N VAL A 99 15.52 -10.98 17.64
CA VAL A 99 14.26 -10.90 18.35
C VAL A 99 13.62 -9.53 18.06
N ILE A 100 12.44 -9.51 17.46
CA ILE A 100 11.68 -8.29 17.20
C ILE A 100 10.36 -8.36 17.93
N HIS A 101 10.04 -7.27 18.60
CA HIS A 101 8.78 -7.11 19.28
C HIS A 101 7.73 -6.55 18.33
N HIS A 102 6.91 -7.43 17.71
CA HIS A 102 5.70 -7.01 16.97
C HIS A 102 4.55 -6.83 17.95
N ASN A 103 3.92 -5.67 17.87
CA ASN A 103 2.81 -5.34 18.75
C ASN A 103 1.68 -4.74 17.95
N ASP A 104 0.54 -5.37 18.04
CA ASP A 104 -0.68 -4.70 17.64
C ASP A 104 -0.97 -3.50 18.55
N LEU A 105 -1.36 -2.39 17.92
CA LEU A 105 -1.82 -1.22 18.64
C LEU A 105 -3.31 -1.34 18.95
N VAL A 106 -4.05 -2.00 18.07
CA VAL A 106 -5.50 -2.23 18.15
C VAL A 106 -5.85 -3.39 17.21
N TRP A 107 -6.69 -4.32 17.63
CA TRP A 107 -7.21 -5.41 16.81
C TRP A 107 -8.37 -6.13 17.53
N ARG A 108 -8.11 -7.21 18.28
CA ARG A 108 -9.10 -7.90 19.11
C ARG A 108 -9.45 -7.12 20.36
N ARG A 109 -8.55 -6.26 20.80
CA ARG A 109 -8.63 -5.37 21.94
C ARG A 109 -8.47 -3.94 21.49
N ASN A 110 -8.90 -3.00 22.32
CA ASN A 110 -8.71 -1.58 22.07
C ASN A 110 -7.27 -1.13 22.38
N PHE A 111 -6.95 0.14 22.07
CA PHE A 111 -5.60 0.69 22.27
C PHE A 111 -5.13 0.60 23.73
N ASP A 112 -5.99 0.88 24.70
CA ASP A 112 -5.61 0.90 26.13
C ASP A 112 -5.33 -0.51 26.67
N GLU A 113 -6.10 -1.50 26.23
CA GLU A 113 -5.88 -2.90 26.61
C GLU A 113 -4.56 -3.45 26.04
N TYR A 114 -4.23 -3.08 24.80
CA TYR A 114 -2.94 -3.44 24.23
C TYR A 114 -1.76 -2.68 24.87
N ASP A 115 -1.95 -1.42 25.30
CA ASP A 115 -0.93 -0.70 26.08
C ASP A 115 -0.51 -1.46 27.33
N GLU A 116 -1.46 -2.07 28.04
CA GLU A 116 -1.19 -2.87 29.22
C GLU A 116 -0.43 -4.17 28.90
N ILE A 117 -0.73 -4.82 27.78
CA ILE A 117 -0.01 -6.03 27.33
C ILE A 117 1.42 -5.67 26.94
N ARG A 118 1.61 -4.62 26.14
CA ARG A 118 2.94 -4.14 25.73
C ARG A 118 3.81 -3.73 26.91
N ARG A 119 3.20 -3.05 27.89
CA ARG A 119 3.90 -2.67 29.11
C ARG A 119 4.47 -3.90 29.85
N LYS A 120 3.69 -4.97 29.97
CA LYS A 120 4.15 -6.24 30.57
C LYS A 120 5.25 -6.89 29.74
N GLN A 121 5.12 -6.90 28.44
CA GLN A 121 6.07 -7.48 27.51
C GLN A 121 7.43 -6.79 27.62
N ILE A 122 7.48 -5.46 27.53
CA ILE A 122 8.74 -4.71 27.64
C ILE A 122 9.38 -4.90 29.01
N LYS A 123 8.59 -4.90 30.09
CA LYS A 123 9.12 -5.21 31.44
C LYS A 123 9.82 -6.57 31.50
N LEU A 124 9.23 -7.58 30.90
CA LEU A 124 9.84 -8.92 30.85
C LEU A 124 11.13 -8.92 30.03
N GLU A 125 11.18 -8.25 28.90
CA GLU A 125 12.40 -8.11 28.09
C GLU A 125 13.51 -7.36 28.85
N LEU A 126 13.16 -6.33 29.62
CA LEU A 126 14.11 -5.64 30.49
C LEU A 126 14.64 -6.55 31.61
N GLU A 127 13.80 -7.42 32.18
CA GLU A 127 14.23 -8.43 33.14
C GLU A 127 15.16 -9.47 32.51
N MET A 128 14.84 -9.96 31.31
CA MET A 128 15.68 -10.88 30.55
C MET A 128 17.05 -10.25 30.23
N SER A 129 17.06 -8.99 29.81
CA SER A 129 18.30 -8.26 29.51
C SER A 129 19.17 -8.00 30.72
N ARG A 130 18.60 -7.92 31.93
CA ARG A 130 19.37 -7.89 33.21
C ARG A 130 19.98 -9.24 33.57
N LYS A 131 19.26 -10.35 33.24
CA LYS A 131 19.69 -11.72 33.53
C LYS A 131 20.77 -12.19 32.53
N ASP A 132 20.66 -11.85 31.26
CA ASP A 132 21.61 -12.21 30.21
C ASP A 132 22.08 -10.97 29.44
N PRO A 133 23.33 -10.56 29.60
CA PRO A 133 23.89 -9.40 28.88
C PRO A 133 24.03 -9.60 27.37
N ARG A 134 23.88 -10.84 26.88
CA ARG A 134 23.88 -11.14 25.43
C ARG A 134 22.50 -10.88 24.76
N PHE A 135 21.43 -10.90 25.57
CA PHE A 135 20.06 -10.76 25.04
C PHE A 135 19.88 -9.42 24.36
N THR A 136 19.41 -9.46 23.09
CA THR A 136 19.05 -8.30 22.27
C THR A 136 17.62 -8.43 21.82
N PHE A 137 16.92 -7.29 21.68
CA PHE A 137 15.57 -7.24 21.16
C PHE A 137 15.32 -5.92 20.43
N GLY A 138 14.32 -5.91 19.53
CA GLY A 138 13.91 -4.73 18.77
C GLY A 138 12.49 -4.33 19.09
N ILE A 139 12.21 -3.02 19.10
CA ILE A 139 10.87 -2.43 19.17
C ILE A 139 10.62 -1.70 17.86
N GLU A 140 9.62 -2.14 17.11
CA GLU A 140 9.39 -1.71 15.72
C GLU A 140 8.49 -0.49 15.53
N GLN A 141 7.89 0.03 16.61
CA GLN A 141 6.97 1.17 16.57
C GLN A 141 7.33 2.16 17.66
N SER A 142 7.61 3.41 17.26
CA SER A 142 7.92 4.45 18.27
C SER A 142 6.74 4.77 19.17
N ALA A 143 5.49 4.57 18.72
CA ALA A 143 4.29 4.73 19.54
C ALA A 143 4.32 3.83 20.79
N VAL A 144 4.86 2.62 20.66
CA VAL A 144 5.00 1.65 21.77
C VAL A 144 6.04 2.14 22.77
N LEU A 145 7.22 2.55 22.28
CA LEU A 145 8.31 3.01 23.14
C LEU A 145 7.98 4.36 23.81
N GLU A 146 7.31 5.27 23.07
CA GLU A 146 6.84 6.56 23.59
C GLU A 146 5.87 6.33 24.75
N ARG A 147 4.86 5.47 24.52
CA ARG A 147 3.85 5.17 25.54
C ARG A 147 4.43 4.46 26.76
N TYR A 148 5.33 3.51 26.54
CA TYR A 148 6.01 2.82 27.64
C TYR A 148 6.84 3.79 28.50
N ALA A 149 7.62 4.66 27.89
CA ALA A 149 8.45 5.63 28.60
C ALA A 149 7.61 6.63 29.43
N GLU A 150 6.40 6.98 28.95
CA GLU A 150 5.45 7.78 29.72
C GLU A 150 4.90 7.05 30.93
N GLN A 151 4.56 5.77 30.77
CA GLN A 151 3.96 4.94 31.84
C GLN A 151 4.98 4.46 32.87
N GLU A 152 6.22 4.21 32.46
CA GLU A 152 7.30 3.62 33.28
C GLU A 152 8.55 4.50 33.27
N PRO A 153 8.48 5.76 33.76
CA PRO A 153 9.62 6.69 33.72
C PRO A 153 10.84 6.19 34.51
N GLY A 154 10.65 5.23 35.44
CA GLY A 154 11.75 4.59 36.17
C GLY A 154 12.66 3.72 35.32
N ASP A 155 12.17 3.19 34.21
CA ASP A 155 12.94 2.32 33.31
C ASP A 155 13.68 3.09 32.19
N VAL A 156 13.38 4.38 31.97
CA VAL A 156 13.94 5.19 30.87
C VAL A 156 15.47 5.18 30.85
N LYS A 157 16.11 5.30 32.00
CA LYS A 157 17.58 5.26 32.08
C LYS A 157 18.17 3.92 31.63
N TYR A 158 17.50 2.82 31.95
CA TYR A 158 17.96 1.50 31.55
C TYR A 158 17.66 1.22 30.07
N LEU A 159 16.53 1.69 29.55
CA LEU A 159 16.22 1.66 28.11
C LEU A 159 17.30 2.41 27.31
N GLN A 160 17.68 3.62 27.75
CA GLN A 160 18.77 4.39 27.12
C GLN A 160 20.10 3.61 27.13
N GLN A 161 20.45 3.00 28.26
CA GLN A 161 21.65 2.17 28.34
C GLN A 161 21.63 1.01 27.35
N LEU A 162 20.49 0.30 27.20
CA LEU A 162 20.36 -0.81 26.25
C LEU A 162 20.44 -0.34 24.79
N ILE A 163 19.90 0.86 24.47
CA ILE A 163 20.02 1.47 23.16
C ILE A 163 21.49 1.82 22.85
N ASP A 164 22.19 2.44 23.82
CA ASP A 164 23.60 2.82 23.68
C ASP A 164 24.52 1.59 23.51
N GLU A 165 24.17 0.49 24.18
CA GLU A 165 24.87 -0.81 24.07
C GLU A 165 24.51 -1.58 22.78
N GLY A 166 23.50 -1.12 21.98
CA GLY A 166 22.99 -1.83 20.82
C GLY A 166 22.21 -3.11 21.16
N ARG A 167 21.74 -3.24 22.39
CA ARG A 167 20.96 -4.39 22.89
C ARG A 167 19.45 -4.18 22.76
N LEU A 168 18.97 -2.97 22.78
CA LEU A 168 17.65 -2.57 22.33
C LEU A 168 17.80 -1.82 21.02
N GLU A 169 17.17 -2.34 19.95
CA GLU A 169 17.15 -1.74 18.63
C GLU A 169 15.78 -1.10 18.36
N PRO A 170 15.64 0.24 18.49
CA PRO A 170 14.48 0.93 17.96
C PRO A 170 14.46 0.79 16.44
N SER A 171 13.31 0.43 15.85
CA SER A 171 13.20 0.27 14.40
C SER A 171 11.81 0.71 13.90
N GLY A 172 11.76 1.15 12.66
CA GLY A 172 10.51 1.48 12.00
C GLY A 172 9.94 2.88 12.27
N ALA A 173 8.67 3.01 11.96
CA ALA A 173 7.88 4.24 11.98
C ALA A 173 7.24 4.52 13.36
N PHE A 174 6.36 5.52 13.42
CA PHE A 174 5.50 5.73 14.59
C PHE A 174 4.57 4.52 14.80
N SER A 175 3.93 4.06 13.72
CA SER A 175 3.10 2.84 13.71
C SER A 175 3.31 2.08 12.39
N ILE A 176 3.02 0.78 12.36
CA ILE A 176 3.01 -0.02 11.13
C ILE A 176 1.66 0.18 10.44
N GLN A 177 1.63 1.03 9.43
CA GLN A 177 0.43 1.34 8.66
C GLN A 177 0.16 0.28 7.57
N ASP A 178 -1.11 0.19 7.12
CA ASP A 178 -1.41 -0.41 5.82
C ASP A 178 -1.02 0.56 4.69
N LEU A 179 0.01 0.19 3.95
CA LEU A 179 0.65 1.06 2.97
C LEU A 179 -0.12 1.16 1.64
N ASN A 180 -1.21 0.40 1.48
CA ASN A 180 -2.10 0.46 0.33
C ASN A 180 -3.33 1.34 0.54
N LEU A 181 -3.71 1.59 1.81
CA LEU A 181 -4.98 2.24 2.17
C LEU A 181 -4.82 3.69 2.62
N VAL A 182 -3.62 4.08 3.03
CA VAL A 182 -3.30 5.46 3.45
C VAL A 182 -2.56 6.22 2.35
N SER A 183 -2.60 7.56 2.39
CA SER A 183 -1.91 8.40 1.42
C SER A 183 -0.38 8.32 1.55
N GLY A 184 0.32 8.63 0.45
CA GLY A 184 1.79 8.68 0.47
C GLY A 184 2.35 9.64 1.50
N GLU A 185 1.69 10.80 1.70
CA GLU A 185 2.08 11.78 2.72
C GLU A 185 1.90 11.22 4.14
N ALA A 186 0.81 10.48 4.40
CA ALA A 186 0.59 9.84 5.70
C ALA A 186 1.67 8.78 6.00
N ILE A 187 2.07 7.98 5.01
CA ILE A 187 3.17 7.00 5.14
C ILE A 187 4.47 7.72 5.47
N LEU A 188 4.86 8.69 4.65
CA LEU A 188 6.12 9.41 4.81
C LEU A 188 6.20 10.13 6.16
N MET A 189 5.13 10.83 6.56
CA MET A 189 5.07 11.54 7.83
C MET A 189 5.11 10.61 9.04
N CYS A 190 4.49 9.43 8.96
CA CYS A 190 4.55 8.42 10.02
C CYS A 190 5.99 7.91 10.23
N HIS A 191 6.73 7.68 9.15
CA HIS A 191 8.13 7.25 9.21
C HIS A 191 9.05 8.36 9.72
N LEU A 192 8.89 9.59 9.22
CA LEU A 192 9.65 10.75 9.69
C LEU A 192 9.41 11.04 11.17
N HIS A 193 8.17 10.86 11.65
CA HIS A 193 7.84 11.05 13.06
C HIS A 193 8.53 10.04 13.97
N GLY A 194 8.51 8.75 13.59
CA GLY A 194 9.24 7.70 14.32
C GLY A 194 10.74 7.98 14.38
N LYS A 195 11.36 8.32 13.24
CA LYS A 195 12.77 8.70 13.16
C LYS A 195 13.10 9.91 14.03
N LYS A 196 12.29 10.95 13.96
CA LYS A 196 12.45 12.17 14.77
C LYS A 196 12.41 11.84 16.25
N TYR A 197 11.44 11.04 16.71
CA TYR A 197 11.34 10.62 18.10
C TYR A 197 12.57 9.86 18.58
N TYR A 198 13.03 8.87 17.81
CA TYR A 198 14.24 8.11 18.17
C TYR A 198 15.49 8.99 18.24
N LYS A 199 15.63 9.92 17.31
CA LYS A 199 16.78 10.84 17.25
C LYS A 199 16.78 11.87 18.37
N GLU A 200 15.64 12.52 18.61
CA GLU A 200 15.56 13.62 19.58
C GLU A 200 15.44 13.16 21.03
N VAL A 201 14.76 12.05 21.29
CA VAL A 201 14.53 11.53 22.64
C VAL A 201 15.60 10.55 23.07
N TRP A 202 16.03 9.66 22.17
CA TRP A 202 16.94 8.58 22.48
C TRP A 202 18.36 8.73 21.87
N GLY A 203 18.60 9.76 21.09
CA GLY A 203 19.89 9.96 20.42
C GLY A 203 20.23 8.87 19.39
N CYS A 204 19.24 8.09 18.95
CA CYS A 204 19.41 6.93 18.07
C CYS A 204 18.91 7.24 16.65
N ASP A 205 19.79 7.07 15.66
CA ASP A 205 19.42 7.15 14.24
C ASP A 205 19.42 5.75 13.63
N THR A 206 18.28 5.04 13.77
CA THR A 206 18.15 3.68 13.25
C THR A 206 18.04 3.66 11.72
N PRO A 207 18.84 2.84 11.00
CA PRO A 207 18.68 2.65 9.56
C PRO A 207 17.65 1.57 9.21
N VAL A 208 17.08 0.87 10.18
CA VAL A 208 16.19 -0.29 9.99
C VAL A 208 14.73 0.15 10.07
N ALA A 209 13.97 -0.09 9.01
CA ALA A 209 12.52 -0.07 9.01
C ALA A 209 11.98 -1.49 9.25
N SER A 210 11.02 -1.62 10.14
CA SER A 210 10.28 -2.87 10.36
C SER A 210 8.84 -2.69 9.90
N LEU A 211 8.38 -3.54 8.98
CA LEU A 211 7.03 -3.58 8.43
C LEU A 211 6.51 -5.02 8.48
N THR A 212 6.60 -5.62 9.67
CA THR A 212 6.41 -7.07 9.87
C THR A 212 5.03 -7.55 9.52
N ASP A 213 4.00 -6.76 9.75
CA ASP A 213 2.62 -7.11 9.44
C ASP A 213 1.92 -6.14 8.48
N ALA A 214 2.64 -5.41 7.66
CA ALA A 214 2.03 -4.60 6.61
C ALA A 214 1.35 -5.48 5.55
N PHE A 215 0.12 -5.15 5.17
CA PHE A 215 -0.71 -5.96 4.27
C PHE A 215 -0.49 -5.58 2.80
N GLY A 216 0.75 -5.74 2.35
CA GLY A 216 1.19 -5.43 1.00
C GLY A 216 2.04 -4.17 0.90
N LEU A 217 2.88 -4.14 -0.14
CA LEU A 217 3.89 -3.12 -0.33
C LEU A 217 3.95 -2.74 -1.82
N CYS A 218 3.61 -1.49 -2.16
CA CYS A 218 3.74 -0.98 -3.53
C CYS A 218 5.20 -0.61 -3.86
N SER A 219 5.53 -0.52 -5.15
CA SER A 219 6.89 -0.25 -5.62
C SER A 219 7.46 1.14 -5.27
N GLN A 220 6.67 2.02 -4.63
CA GLN A 220 7.14 3.33 -4.20
C GLN A 220 7.72 3.33 -2.77
N ILE A 221 7.50 2.24 -2.03
CA ILE A 221 7.98 2.10 -0.64
C ILE A 221 9.51 2.26 -0.51
N PRO A 222 10.35 1.72 -1.40
CA PRO A 222 11.80 1.95 -1.30
C PRO A 222 12.18 3.44 -1.26
N GLN A 223 11.59 4.26 -2.13
CA GLN A 223 11.86 5.70 -2.13
C GLN A 223 11.37 6.38 -0.84
N ILE A 224 10.15 6.05 -0.38
CA ILE A 224 9.56 6.62 0.84
C ILE A 224 10.44 6.30 2.05
N LEU A 225 10.90 5.06 2.19
CA LEU A 225 11.78 4.64 3.28
C LEU A 225 13.14 5.33 3.21
N ALA A 226 13.74 5.40 2.03
CA ALA A 226 15.03 6.08 1.83
C ALA A 226 14.92 7.59 2.16
N LEU A 227 13.86 8.26 1.72
CA LEU A 227 13.57 9.66 2.08
C LEU A 227 13.34 9.86 3.58
N SER A 228 12.90 8.84 4.28
CA SER A 228 12.77 8.84 5.74
C SER A 228 14.07 8.47 6.46
N GLY A 229 15.18 8.23 5.74
CA GLY A 229 16.47 7.89 6.29
C GLY A 229 16.63 6.42 6.68
N PHE A 230 15.82 5.52 6.16
CA PHE A 230 15.99 4.08 6.31
C PHE A 230 16.79 3.50 5.13
N GLN A 231 17.59 2.49 5.41
CA GLN A 231 18.41 1.77 4.43
C GLN A 231 18.00 0.30 4.33
N TYR A 232 17.45 -0.23 5.41
CA TYR A 232 17.13 -1.65 5.60
C TYR A 232 15.66 -1.82 5.90
N LEU A 233 15.05 -2.88 5.35
CA LEU A 233 13.66 -3.23 5.57
C LEU A 233 13.53 -4.68 6.04
N ILE A 234 12.80 -4.87 7.13
CA ILE A 234 12.34 -6.16 7.59
C ILE A 234 10.84 -6.26 7.29
N PRO A 235 10.43 -6.96 6.22
CA PRO A 235 9.04 -7.24 5.94
C PRO A 235 8.65 -8.60 6.51
N GLY A 236 7.40 -8.75 6.92
CA GLY A 236 6.91 -10.05 7.39
C GLY A 236 6.05 -10.81 6.38
N ARG A 237 5.48 -10.11 5.40
CA ARG A 237 4.50 -10.67 4.46
C ARG A 237 4.92 -10.52 3.00
N LEU A 238 6.11 -10.95 2.62
CA LEU A 238 6.56 -10.96 1.22
C LEU A 238 5.90 -12.08 0.40
N ASN A 239 5.61 -13.21 1.05
CA ASN A 239 4.98 -14.38 0.44
C ASN A 239 3.62 -14.62 1.06
N ASN A 240 2.66 -13.85 0.64
CA ASN A 240 1.29 -14.20 0.94
C ASN A 240 0.73 -15.17 -0.10
N ARG A 241 -0.26 -15.91 0.36
CA ARG A 241 -1.03 -16.88 -0.42
C ARG A 241 -1.62 -16.27 -1.69
N ASP A 242 -1.81 -14.95 -1.71
CA ASP A 242 -2.40 -14.20 -2.82
C ASP A 242 -1.36 -13.72 -3.84
N GLN A 243 -0.06 -13.84 -3.55
CA GLN A 243 0.99 -13.41 -4.44
C GLN A 243 1.50 -14.56 -5.30
N LYS A 244 1.46 -14.39 -6.59
CA LYS A 244 2.49 -14.99 -7.44
C LYS A 244 3.78 -14.28 -7.13
N ALA A 245 4.65 -14.99 -6.44
CA ALA A 245 5.91 -14.49 -5.97
C ALA A 245 6.62 -13.70 -7.07
N LEU A 246 6.92 -12.43 -6.80
CA LEU A 246 8.05 -11.82 -7.46
C LEU A 246 9.24 -12.75 -7.24
N PRO A 247 10.03 -13.07 -8.26
CA PRO A 247 11.21 -13.89 -8.08
C PRO A 247 12.19 -13.13 -7.18
N PHE A 248 12.19 -13.46 -5.90
CA PHE A 248 13.18 -12.99 -4.95
C PHE A 248 13.90 -14.19 -4.32
N PRO A 249 15.11 -14.01 -3.75
CA PRO A 249 15.86 -15.08 -3.10
C PRO A 249 15.04 -15.74 -1.98
N ALA A 250 15.13 -17.04 -1.85
CA ALA A 250 14.44 -17.78 -0.79
C ALA A 250 14.97 -17.44 0.61
N ASP A 251 16.19 -16.92 0.72
CA ASP A 251 16.87 -16.56 1.96
C ASP A 251 17.91 -15.45 1.73
N GLY A 252 18.40 -14.81 2.81
CA GLY A 252 19.42 -13.78 2.76
C GLY A 252 18.87 -12.35 2.60
N VAL A 253 19.57 -11.53 1.83
CA VAL A 253 19.21 -10.13 1.57
C VAL A 253 19.16 -9.87 0.07
N PHE A 254 18.19 -9.06 -0.35
CA PHE A 254 18.11 -8.54 -1.72
C PHE A 254 17.93 -7.02 -1.73
N ARG A 255 18.20 -6.38 -2.86
CA ARG A 255 17.90 -4.96 -3.09
C ARG A 255 16.57 -4.84 -3.80
N TRP A 256 15.59 -4.24 -3.15
CA TRP A 256 14.33 -3.88 -3.77
C TRP A 256 14.43 -2.48 -4.37
N ILE A 257 14.12 -2.37 -5.66
CA ILE A 257 14.28 -1.15 -6.44
C ILE A 257 12.93 -0.47 -6.62
N GLY A 258 12.82 0.77 -6.15
CA GLY A 258 11.65 1.61 -6.28
C GLY A 258 11.37 2.08 -7.70
N LEU A 259 10.21 2.73 -7.90
CA LEU A 259 9.81 3.29 -9.21
C LEU A 259 10.79 4.34 -9.74
N ASP A 260 11.43 5.09 -8.85
CA ASP A 260 12.44 6.11 -9.17
C ASP A 260 13.87 5.55 -9.32
N GLY A 261 14.05 4.24 -9.11
CA GLY A 261 15.34 3.56 -9.10
C GLY A 261 16.05 3.53 -7.74
N THR A 262 15.45 4.08 -6.68
CA THR A 262 16.04 4.04 -5.33
C THR A 262 16.04 2.61 -4.79
N PRO A 263 17.20 2.08 -4.32
CA PRO A 263 17.28 0.78 -3.69
C PRO A 263 17.05 0.84 -2.19
N ILE A 264 16.48 -0.24 -1.65
CA ILE A 264 16.50 -0.55 -0.21
C ILE A 264 16.91 -2.02 -0.03
N TYR A 265 17.64 -2.32 1.05
CA TYR A 265 18.01 -3.70 1.35
C TYR A 265 16.92 -4.37 2.17
N VAL A 266 16.52 -5.56 1.76
CA VAL A 266 15.36 -6.27 2.31
C VAL A 266 15.77 -7.68 2.71
N THR A 267 15.35 -8.14 3.89
CA THR A 267 15.52 -9.55 4.27
C THR A 267 14.56 -10.40 3.45
N ALA A 268 15.11 -11.43 2.79
CA ALA A 268 14.34 -12.43 2.08
C ALA A 268 14.17 -13.65 2.96
N ARG A 269 12.98 -13.93 3.43
CA ARG A 269 12.65 -15.24 3.98
C ARG A 269 11.21 -15.61 3.71
N GLU A 270 11.06 -16.70 2.98
CA GLU A 270 9.79 -17.18 2.52
C GLU A 270 8.86 -17.57 3.69
N GLY A 271 7.66 -16.95 3.76
CA GLY A 271 6.51 -17.53 4.44
C GLY A 271 6.52 -17.53 5.97
N ARG A 272 7.16 -16.60 6.67
CA ARG A 272 7.37 -16.78 8.12
C ARG A 272 6.86 -15.69 9.06
N TYR A 273 5.95 -14.83 8.66
CA TYR A 273 5.28 -13.99 9.65
C TYR A 273 4.57 -14.84 10.73
N THR A 274 3.82 -15.86 10.33
CA THR A 274 3.05 -16.71 11.25
C THR A 274 3.79 -17.93 11.79
N GLY A 275 5.02 -18.21 11.34
CA GLY A 275 5.74 -19.44 11.65
C GLY A 275 6.25 -19.55 13.08
N HIS A 276 6.43 -18.43 13.77
CA HIS A 276 7.23 -18.41 15.02
C HIS A 276 6.70 -17.49 16.11
N GLY A 277 5.41 -17.20 16.10
CA GLY A 277 4.79 -16.55 17.25
C GLY A 277 5.07 -17.32 18.53
N ILE A 278 5.87 -16.74 19.41
CA ILE A 278 6.18 -17.28 20.72
C ILE A 278 5.20 -16.66 21.70
N GLY A 279 4.17 -17.39 22.00
CA GLY A 279 3.21 -17.02 23.03
C GLY A 279 1.78 -17.32 22.65
N ARG A 280 0.92 -17.43 23.61
CA ARG A 280 -0.52 -17.63 23.46
C ARG A 280 -1.31 -16.55 24.19
N GLU A 281 -2.51 -16.31 23.69
CA GLU A 281 -3.51 -15.39 24.22
C GLU A 281 -3.60 -15.37 25.77
N GLY A 282 -3.74 -14.17 26.32
CA GLY A 282 -4.17 -13.98 27.69
C GLY A 282 -3.07 -13.90 28.73
N GLY A 283 -1.81 -13.70 28.36
CA GLY A 283 -0.72 -13.44 29.33
C GLY A 283 -0.41 -14.61 30.25
N SER A 284 -0.79 -15.83 29.89
CA SER A 284 -0.38 -17.05 30.60
C SER A 284 1.05 -17.39 30.21
N VAL A 285 1.94 -17.13 31.11
CA VAL A 285 3.33 -17.49 31.08
C VAL A 285 3.45 -19.02 30.98
N VAL A 286 4.20 -19.48 29.99
CA VAL A 286 4.63 -20.86 29.82
C VAL A 286 3.50 -21.87 29.52
N ASN A 287 3.13 -21.92 28.26
CA ASN A 287 2.62 -23.18 27.72
C ASN A 287 3.84 -24.05 27.35
N THR A 288 3.93 -25.26 27.86
CA THR A 288 4.98 -26.23 27.54
C THR A 288 5.12 -26.47 26.05
N ASP A 289 4.02 -26.33 25.30
CA ASP A 289 3.99 -26.44 23.85
C ASP A 289 4.79 -25.32 23.16
N ASN A 290 4.84 -24.10 23.73
CA ASN A 290 5.62 -22.99 23.16
C ASN A 290 7.13 -23.19 23.38
N VAL A 291 7.55 -23.67 24.53
CA VAL A 291 8.95 -24.01 24.79
C VAL A 291 9.42 -25.09 23.80
N THR A 292 8.62 -26.15 23.62
CA THR A 292 8.92 -27.23 22.67
C THR A 292 8.98 -26.71 21.25
N ARG A 293 8.06 -25.87 20.85
CA ARG A 293 7.99 -25.28 19.50
C ARG A 293 9.21 -24.40 19.21
N VAL A 294 9.59 -23.53 20.15
CA VAL A 294 10.78 -22.68 20.00
C VAL A 294 12.04 -23.52 19.98
N THR A 295 12.15 -24.51 20.85
CA THR A 295 13.29 -25.43 20.88
C THR A 295 13.45 -26.17 19.57
N ASN A 296 12.36 -26.69 19.00
CA ASN A 296 12.39 -27.38 17.71
C ASN A 296 12.76 -26.42 16.57
N MET A 297 12.19 -25.21 16.55
CA MET A 297 12.52 -24.18 15.58
C MET A 297 13.98 -23.80 15.56
N LEU A 298 14.57 -23.55 16.74
CA LEU A 298 16.00 -23.23 16.86
C LEU A 298 16.87 -24.42 16.49
N ALA A 299 16.45 -25.64 16.84
CA ALA A 299 17.17 -26.87 16.46
C ALA A 299 17.10 -27.12 14.95
N ASP A 300 15.96 -26.90 14.33
CA ASP A 300 15.77 -27.02 12.88
C ASP A 300 16.64 -25.99 12.14
N ALA A 301 16.70 -24.77 12.63
CA ALA A 301 17.52 -23.71 12.05
C ALA A 301 19.03 -24.00 12.13
N GLN A 302 19.50 -24.73 13.14
CA GLN A 302 20.91 -25.20 13.21
C GLN A 302 21.27 -26.23 12.15
N ASN A 303 20.26 -26.93 11.60
CA ASN A 303 20.41 -27.94 10.57
C ASN A 303 20.02 -27.42 9.15
N ASP A 304 19.46 -26.23 9.09
CA ASP A 304 19.09 -25.53 7.85
C ASP A 304 20.25 -24.63 7.43
N PRO A 305 20.55 -24.51 6.14
CA PRO A 305 21.55 -23.56 5.63
C PRO A 305 21.17 -22.09 5.77
N SER A 306 20.11 -21.76 6.52
CA SER A 306 19.58 -20.41 6.70
C SER A 306 20.64 -19.43 7.22
N ASP A 307 20.62 -18.20 6.68
CA ASP A 307 21.56 -17.14 7.06
C ASP A 307 21.23 -16.50 8.41
N TYR A 308 19.97 -16.56 8.86
CA TYR A 308 19.51 -15.97 10.12
C TYR A 308 18.24 -16.60 10.66
N ILE A 309 17.97 -16.37 11.96
CA ILE A 309 16.69 -16.69 12.61
C ILE A 309 16.09 -15.38 13.09
N MET A 310 14.84 -15.14 12.72
CA MET A 310 14.09 -14.00 13.22
C MET A 310 12.86 -14.50 13.95
N ILE A 311 12.68 -14.04 15.17
CA ILE A 311 11.49 -14.31 15.97
C ILE A 311 10.75 -13.01 16.17
N TYR A 312 9.49 -13.02 15.83
CA TYR A 312 8.54 -12.00 16.24
C TYR A 312 7.85 -12.47 17.52
N THR A 313 7.81 -11.61 18.52
CA THR A 313 6.81 -11.78 19.56
C THR A 313 5.50 -11.29 18.96
N THR A 314 4.52 -12.15 18.80
CA THR A 314 3.28 -11.76 18.15
C THR A 314 2.26 -11.27 19.16
N GLU A 315 1.64 -10.14 18.81
CA GLU A 315 0.33 -9.68 19.27
C GLU A 315 0.17 -9.68 20.81
N GLU A 316 -0.48 -10.70 21.37
CA GLU A 316 -0.81 -10.80 22.80
C GLU A 316 0.16 -11.69 23.58
N ALA A 317 1.22 -12.14 22.94
CA ALA A 317 2.11 -13.14 23.49
C ALA A 317 3.33 -12.52 24.20
N LEU A 318 3.57 -12.97 25.42
CA LEU A 318 4.80 -12.67 26.14
C LEU A 318 5.97 -13.53 25.61
N ILE A 319 7.15 -12.96 25.54
CA ILE A 319 8.37 -13.70 25.20
C ILE A 319 8.66 -14.80 26.24
N ILE A 320 9.28 -15.90 25.81
CA ILE A 320 9.66 -17.01 26.69
C ILE A 320 10.88 -16.61 27.54
N GLU A 321 10.72 -16.58 28.86
CA GLU A 321 11.75 -16.13 29.81
C GLU A 321 13.06 -16.92 29.74
N ASN A 322 13.00 -18.23 29.48
CA ASN A 322 14.14 -19.11 29.43
C ASN A 322 14.76 -19.29 28.03
N LEU A 323 14.53 -18.33 27.13
CA LEU A 323 15.02 -18.37 25.73
C LEU A 323 16.53 -18.54 25.64
N SER A 324 17.29 -17.81 26.45
CA SER A 324 18.75 -17.93 26.50
C SER A 324 19.22 -19.32 26.97
N GLU A 325 18.53 -19.93 27.91
CA GLU A 325 18.83 -21.28 28.38
C GLU A 325 18.58 -22.34 27.31
N ILE A 326 17.46 -22.19 26.56
CA ILE A 326 17.12 -23.05 25.42
C ILE A 326 18.24 -22.97 24.38
N MET A 327 18.62 -21.75 23.98
CA MET A 327 19.69 -21.49 23.03
C MET A 327 21.04 -22.10 23.50
N ASP A 328 21.44 -21.91 24.77
CA ASP A 328 22.67 -22.46 25.32
C ASP A 328 22.68 -24.00 25.35
N ASN A 329 21.53 -24.61 25.65
CA ASN A 329 21.36 -26.06 25.61
C ASN A 329 21.55 -26.64 24.21
N LEU A 330 20.96 -25.99 23.18
CA LEU A 330 21.12 -26.38 21.78
C LEU A 330 22.57 -26.16 21.33
N ASN A 331 23.14 -25.00 21.66
CA ASN A 331 24.50 -24.64 21.27
C ASN A 331 25.57 -25.59 21.84
N ARG A 332 25.33 -26.25 22.96
CA ARG A 332 26.29 -27.23 23.49
C ARG A 332 26.53 -28.41 22.55
N LYS A 333 25.54 -28.79 21.76
CA LYS A 333 25.59 -30.00 20.91
C LYS A 333 25.73 -29.68 19.42
N ALA A 334 25.43 -28.45 19.00
CA ALA A 334 25.42 -28.09 17.59
C ALA A 334 26.80 -27.70 17.08
N ALA A 335 27.08 -28.01 15.82
CA ALA A 335 28.29 -27.55 15.13
C ALA A 335 28.20 -26.04 14.87
N ARG A 336 27.07 -25.60 14.33
CA ARG A 336 26.79 -24.20 14.08
C ARG A 336 26.05 -23.59 15.29
N LYS A 337 26.58 -22.52 15.86
CA LYS A 337 26.02 -21.87 17.04
C LYS A 337 24.98 -20.82 16.66
N ILE A 338 24.04 -20.57 17.53
CA ILE A 338 23.09 -19.45 17.46
C ILE A 338 23.55 -18.36 18.40
N ALA A 339 23.51 -17.10 18.00
CA ALA A 339 23.85 -15.97 18.86
C ALA A 339 22.88 -14.81 18.65
N TYR A 340 22.48 -14.15 19.72
CA TYR A 340 21.69 -12.93 19.65
C TYR A 340 22.41 -11.87 18.81
N GLN A 341 21.65 -11.20 17.95
CA GLN A 341 22.13 -10.10 17.12
C GLN A 341 20.99 -9.14 16.83
N ASN A 342 21.27 -7.84 16.69
CA ASN A 342 20.30 -6.89 16.18
C ASN A 342 20.25 -6.92 14.64
N ALA A 343 19.17 -6.39 14.07
CA ALA A 343 18.95 -6.42 12.64
C ALA A 343 19.95 -5.54 11.87
N LYS A 344 20.30 -4.37 12.40
CA LYS A 344 21.30 -3.49 11.80
C LYS A 344 22.61 -4.23 11.54
N THR A 345 23.14 -4.89 12.56
CA THR A 345 24.41 -5.64 12.46
C THR A 345 24.32 -6.78 11.45
N TYR A 346 23.15 -7.44 11.35
CA TYR A 346 22.92 -8.46 10.34
C TYR A 346 22.99 -7.87 8.92
N PHE A 347 22.26 -6.77 8.65
CA PHE A 347 22.29 -6.13 7.34
C PHE A 347 23.70 -5.63 6.96
N GLU A 348 24.41 -4.97 7.87
CA GLU A 348 25.77 -4.49 7.63
C GLU A 348 26.75 -5.65 7.29
N ALA A 349 26.54 -6.82 7.90
CA ALA A 349 27.34 -8.00 7.58
C ALA A 349 26.92 -8.66 6.25
N ALA A 350 25.67 -8.49 5.83
CA ALA A 350 25.12 -9.05 4.60
C ALA A 350 25.36 -8.15 3.37
N GLU A 351 25.73 -6.87 3.54
CA GLU A 351 26.10 -5.97 2.45
C GLU A 351 27.35 -6.49 1.73
N LYS A 352 27.15 -7.25 0.66
CA LYS A 352 28.21 -7.82 -0.18
C LYS A 352 28.03 -7.36 -1.62
N GLU A 353 29.10 -7.47 -2.41
CA GLU A 353 29.02 -7.36 -3.86
C GLU A 353 28.09 -8.47 -4.42
N ASN A 354 27.28 -8.12 -5.44
CA ASN A 354 26.34 -9.03 -6.13
C ASN A 354 25.05 -9.41 -5.38
N ILE A 355 24.53 -8.53 -4.50
CA ILE A 355 23.19 -8.72 -3.92
C ILE A 355 22.12 -8.68 -5.05
N PRO A 356 21.22 -9.66 -5.13
CA PRO A 356 20.16 -9.70 -6.15
C PRO A 356 19.28 -8.45 -6.12
N GLN A 357 18.84 -8.01 -7.30
CA GLN A 357 17.89 -6.89 -7.43
C GLN A 357 16.50 -7.41 -7.76
N VAL A 358 15.49 -6.88 -7.08
CA VAL A 358 14.08 -7.20 -7.26
C VAL A 358 13.33 -5.93 -7.64
N TYR A 359 12.48 -6.00 -8.66
CA TYR A 359 11.63 -4.92 -9.15
C TYR A 359 10.17 -5.33 -9.05
N GLY A 360 9.28 -4.37 -8.85
CA GLY A 360 7.85 -4.60 -8.75
C GLY A 360 7.33 -4.42 -7.32
N GLU A 361 6.13 -4.92 -7.05
CA GLU A 361 5.41 -4.75 -5.80
C GLU A 361 5.09 -6.08 -5.12
N PHE A 362 4.85 -6.03 -3.81
CA PHE A 362 4.39 -7.18 -3.02
C PHE A 362 2.89 -7.02 -2.71
N ASN A 363 2.08 -7.06 -3.78
CA ASN A 363 0.63 -6.95 -3.79
C ASN A 363 0.00 -7.95 -4.77
N PRO A 364 -1.30 -8.28 -4.64
CA PRO A 364 -2.20 -7.94 -3.52
C PRO A 364 -1.97 -8.82 -2.31
N THR A 365 -2.44 -8.36 -1.15
CA THR A 365 -2.33 -9.09 0.10
C THR A 365 -3.59 -8.84 0.90
N LEU A 366 -4.24 -9.91 1.42
CA LEU A 366 -5.42 -9.84 2.27
C LEU A 366 -6.51 -8.91 1.70
N THR A 367 -6.97 -9.21 0.50
CA THR A 367 -7.83 -8.33 -0.32
C THR A 367 -9.17 -7.96 0.31
N GLY A 368 -9.68 -8.77 1.25
CA GLY A 368 -10.85 -8.44 2.06
C GLY A 368 -10.68 -7.13 2.84
N CYS A 369 -9.46 -6.84 3.28
CA CYS A 369 -9.12 -5.62 4.01
C CYS A 369 -9.38 -4.35 3.23
N TYR A 370 -9.37 -4.40 1.90
CA TYR A 370 -9.62 -3.21 1.08
C TYR A 370 -11.05 -2.70 1.20
N THR A 371 -12.01 -3.54 1.60
CA THR A 371 -13.44 -3.17 1.69
C THR A 371 -14.09 -3.43 3.05
N THR A 372 -13.47 -4.21 3.93
CA THR A 372 -14.01 -4.47 5.26
C THR A 372 -14.07 -3.17 6.07
N ARG A 373 -15.21 -2.86 6.73
CA ARG A 373 -15.47 -1.58 7.41
C ARG A 373 -15.12 -0.38 6.52
N ILE A 374 -15.73 -0.32 5.33
CA ILE A 374 -15.46 0.71 4.31
C ILE A 374 -15.61 2.13 4.86
N SER A 375 -16.52 2.34 5.80
CA SER A 375 -16.74 3.61 6.47
C SER A 375 -15.48 4.16 7.15
N VAL A 376 -14.62 3.29 7.73
CA VAL A 376 -13.33 3.71 8.32
C VAL A 376 -12.38 4.26 7.25
N LYS A 377 -12.31 3.61 6.09
CA LYS A 377 -11.43 4.01 4.99
C LYS A 377 -11.86 5.34 4.37
N MET A 378 -13.16 5.50 4.15
CA MET A 378 -13.72 6.72 3.58
C MET A 378 -13.52 7.91 4.52
N ASP A 379 -13.76 7.73 5.82
CA ASP A 379 -13.53 8.79 6.81
C ASP A 379 -12.04 9.09 6.99
N ASN A 380 -11.14 8.09 6.90
CA ASN A 380 -9.70 8.32 6.89
C ASN A 380 -9.27 9.12 5.67
N ARG A 381 -9.75 8.79 4.46
CA ARG A 381 -9.46 9.57 3.25
C ARG A 381 -9.91 11.02 3.41
N LYS A 382 -11.12 11.23 3.92
CA LYS A 382 -11.63 12.57 4.23
C LYS A 382 -10.76 13.30 5.24
N ALA A 383 -10.27 12.61 6.28
CA ALA A 383 -9.38 13.18 7.29
C ALA A 383 -8.01 13.58 6.69
N GLU A 384 -7.42 12.74 5.83
CA GLU A 384 -6.18 13.04 5.10
C GLU A 384 -6.34 14.25 4.16
N ASN A 385 -7.46 14.35 3.46
CA ASN A 385 -7.77 15.50 2.62
C ASN A 385 -7.93 16.78 3.45
N GLN A 386 -8.64 16.71 4.58
CA GLN A 386 -8.86 17.85 5.45
C GLN A 386 -7.58 18.35 6.12
N ILE A 387 -6.66 17.47 6.53
CA ILE A 387 -5.40 17.94 7.14
C ILE A 387 -4.51 18.64 6.12
N PHE A 388 -4.43 18.14 4.86
CA PHE A 388 -3.74 18.85 3.78
C PHE A 388 -4.29 20.28 3.60
N GLU A 389 -5.62 20.42 3.51
CA GLU A 389 -6.28 21.71 3.35
C GLU A 389 -6.07 22.62 4.58
N ALA A 390 -6.16 22.06 5.79
CA ALA A 390 -5.99 22.79 7.02
C ALA A 390 -4.56 23.33 7.20
N GLU A 391 -3.53 22.53 6.89
CA GLU A 391 -2.12 22.95 6.92
C GLU A 391 -1.82 24.02 5.88
N LEU A 392 -2.35 23.87 4.66
CA LEU A 392 -2.22 24.87 3.59
C LEU A 392 -2.88 26.20 4.00
N LEU A 393 -4.11 26.16 4.49
CA LEU A 393 -4.85 27.37 4.87
C LEU A 393 -4.29 28.03 6.13
N ASP A 394 -3.63 27.27 7.01
CA ASP A 394 -2.96 27.82 8.21
C ASP A 394 -1.83 28.80 7.84
N LEU A 395 -1.23 28.69 6.65
CA LEU A 395 -0.25 29.67 6.15
C LEU A 395 -0.82 31.09 6.06
N TYR A 396 -2.13 31.22 5.86
CA TYR A 396 -2.83 32.49 5.63
C TYR A 396 -3.67 32.94 6.83
N ARG A 397 -3.72 32.13 7.88
CA ARG A 397 -4.43 32.49 9.11
C ARG A 397 -3.66 33.56 9.89
N LYS A 398 -4.39 34.52 10.40
CA LYS A 398 -3.83 35.54 11.32
C LYS A 398 -3.68 34.94 12.72
N GLY A 399 -2.55 35.17 13.36
CA GLY A 399 -2.26 34.73 14.73
C GLY A 399 -1.23 33.60 14.82
N LYS A 400 -1.27 32.85 15.93
CA LYS A 400 -0.34 31.71 16.14
C LYS A 400 -0.73 30.55 15.23
N SER A 401 0.25 29.99 14.56
CA SER A 401 0.08 28.76 13.78
C SER A 401 -0.40 27.61 14.65
N LYS A 402 -1.26 26.76 14.11
CA LYS A 402 -1.71 25.55 14.77
C LYS A 402 -0.60 24.49 14.70
N ASP A 403 -0.40 23.79 15.81
CA ASP A 403 0.40 22.57 15.82
C ASP A 403 -0.50 21.38 15.38
N PHE A 404 -0.18 20.77 14.25
CA PHE A 404 -0.90 19.62 13.72
C PHE A 404 -0.30 18.28 14.17
N THR A 405 0.80 18.26 14.92
CA THR A 405 1.43 17.02 15.42
C THR A 405 0.44 16.11 16.16
N PRO A 406 -0.42 16.60 17.06
CA PRO A 406 -1.40 15.74 17.73
C PRO A 406 -2.42 15.12 16.74
N VAL A 407 -2.79 15.86 15.68
CA VAL A 407 -3.72 15.38 14.65
C VAL A 407 -3.07 14.30 13.80
N TRP A 408 -1.82 14.52 13.35
CA TRP A 408 -1.04 13.53 12.63
C TRP A 408 -0.85 12.24 13.43
N LYS A 409 -0.55 12.33 14.74
CA LYS A 409 -0.44 11.13 15.59
C LYS A 409 -1.72 10.28 15.58
N GLN A 410 -2.92 10.92 15.63
CA GLN A 410 -4.17 10.17 15.51
C GLN A 410 -4.31 9.52 14.13
N LEU A 411 -3.95 10.22 13.05
CA LEU A 411 -3.97 9.64 11.70
C LEU A 411 -3.01 8.45 11.58
N TYR A 412 -1.83 8.48 12.22
CA TYR A 412 -0.93 7.33 12.21
C TYR A 412 -1.52 6.12 12.94
N LEU A 413 -2.24 6.34 14.06
CA LEU A 413 -2.93 5.28 14.79
C LEU A 413 -4.12 4.72 14.00
N ILE A 414 -4.88 5.57 13.30
CA ILE A 414 -5.97 5.14 12.41
C ILE A 414 -5.41 4.38 11.21
N GLY A 415 -4.27 4.81 10.66
CA GLY A 415 -3.58 4.14 9.56
C GLY A 415 -2.93 2.81 9.94
N PHE A 416 -2.83 2.47 11.23
CA PHE A 416 -2.30 1.18 11.68
C PHE A 416 -3.01 0.03 10.97
N HIS A 417 -2.26 -1.01 10.57
CA HIS A 417 -2.73 -2.02 9.63
C HIS A 417 -4.05 -2.68 10.03
N ASP A 418 -4.28 -3.02 11.30
CA ASP A 418 -5.56 -3.60 11.75
C ASP A 418 -6.66 -2.55 11.95
N ALA A 419 -6.32 -1.28 12.17
CA ALA A 419 -7.31 -0.22 12.27
C ALA A 419 -7.89 0.14 10.90
N ILE A 420 -7.07 0.59 9.96
CA ILE A 420 -7.55 1.00 8.62
C ILE A 420 -8.09 -0.18 7.82
N CYS A 421 -7.52 -1.37 7.97
CA CYS A 421 -8.01 -2.58 7.31
C CYS A 421 -9.40 -3.02 7.76
N GLY A 422 -9.82 -2.61 8.96
CA GLY A 422 -11.14 -2.91 9.48
C GLY A 422 -11.30 -4.34 10.02
N CYS A 423 -10.20 -5.07 10.20
CA CYS A 423 -10.19 -6.44 10.69
C CYS A 423 -10.23 -6.56 12.23
N HIS A 424 -10.57 -5.49 12.90
CA HIS A 424 -10.68 -5.37 14.35
C HIS A 424 -12.11 -5.65 14.86
N THR A 425 -12.22 -5.86 16.20
CA THR A 425 -13.51 -6.04 16.86
C THR A 425 -14.36 -4.76 16.91
N ASP A 426 -15.65 -4.89 17.15
CA ASP A 426 -16.55 -3.73 17.36
C ASP A 426 -16.11 -2.90 18.58
N HIS A 427 -15.65 -3.55 19.64
CA HIS A 427 -15.08 -2.87 20.81
C HIS A 427 -13.85 -2.02 20.47
N ALA A 428 -12.94 -2.53 19.65
CA ALA A 428 -11.78 -1.77 19.18
C ALA A 428 -12.18 -0.62 18.24
N ASN A 429 -13.24 -0.83 17.44
CA ASN A 429 -13.76 0.17 16.51
C ASN A 429 -14.25 1.46 17.21
N GLU A 430 -14.74 1.37 18.42
CA GLU A 430 -15.19 2.54 19.20
C GLU A 430 -14.06 3.57 19.32
N GLN A 431 -12.86 3.16 19.75
CA GLN A 431 -11.72 4.07 19.90
C GLN A 431 -11.15 4.53 18.54
N ILE A 432 -11.24 3.70 17.49
CA ILE A 432 -10.85 4.13 16.14
C ILE A 432 -11.77 5.25 15.66
N ARG A 433 -13.07 5.12 15.89
CA ARG A 433 -14.06 6.17 15.56
C ARG A 433 -13.84 7.45 16.35
N GLU A 434 -13.56 7.36 17.65
CA GLU A 434 -13.21 8.52 18.47
C GLU A 434 -12.01 9.30 17.91
N LYS A 435 -10.97 8.57 17.45
CA LYS A 435 -9.79 9.19 16.83
C LYS A 435 -10.12 9.85 15.50
N LEU A 436 -10.94 9.21 14.66
CA LEU A 436 -11.42 9.78 13.40
C LEU A 436 -12.23 11.06 13.65
N ASP A 437 -13.17 11.03 14.59
CA ASP A 437 -13.99 12.19 14.96
C ASP A 437 -13.13 13.35 15.47
N TYR A 438 -12.10 13.05 16.25
CA TYR A 438 -11.14 14.04 16.69
C TYR A 438 -10.44 14.71 15.50
N VAL A 439 -9.88 13.93 14.58
CA VAL A 439 -9.17 14.45 13.40
C VAL A 439 -10.11 15.28 12.54
N LEU A 440 -11.28 14.77 12.19
CA LEU A 440 -12.27 15.47 11.37
C LEU A 440 -12.76 16.78 12.01
N LYS A 441 -12.89 16.81 13.34
CA LYS A 441 -13.24 18.02 14.08
C LYS A 441 -12.12 19.04 14.06
N GLU A 442 -10.89 18.61 14.33
CA GLU A 442 -9.73 19.50 14.43
C GLU A 442 -9.29 20.08 13.07
N THR A 443 -9.61 19.39 11.98
CA THR A 443 -9.29 19.82 10.61
C THR A 443 -10.48 20.40 9.87
N ALA A 444 -11.66 20.45 10.49
CA ALA A 444 -12.88 20.94 9.87
C ALA A 444 -12.70 22.32 9.23
N PRO A 445 -13.16 22.51 7.98
CA PRO A 445 -13.08 23.81 7.33
C PRO A 445 -13.81 24.89 8.11
N ALA A 446 -13.18 26.05 8.26
CA ALA A 446 -13.81 27.20 8.87
C ALA A 446 -15.00 27.70 8.02
N LYS A 447 -16.09 28.13 8.68
CA LYS A 447 -17.23 28.71 7.98
C LYS A 447 -16.85 30.05 7.36
N ALA A 448 -17.11 30.21 6.08
CA ALA A 448 -16.87 31.46 5.36
C ALA A 448 -17.73 32.59 5.89
N ASN A 449 -17.13 33.77 6.05
CA ASN A 449 -17.85 35.00 6.41
C ASN A 449 -18.32 35.73 5.15
N LEU A 450 -19.63 35.74 4.92
CA LEU A 450 -20.26 36.31 3.72
C LEU A 450 -20.82 37.75 3.99
N LYS A 451 -20.54 38.36 5.14
CA LYS A 451 -21.19 39.60 5.57
C LYS A 451 -20.86 40.81 4.69
N ASP A 452 -19.72 40.79 4.02
CA ASP A 452 -19.26 41.92 3.18
C ASP A 452 -19.74 41.82 1.72
N GLY A 453 -20.63 40.90 1.41
CA GLY A 453 -21.14 40.67 0.05
C GLY A 453 -20.11 40.11 -0.94
N THR A 454 -18.96 39.65 -0.44
CA THR A 454 -17.90 39.00 -1.22
C THR A 454 -17.56 37.65 -0.63
N PHE A 455 -17.01 36.72 -1.45
CA PHE A 455 -16.46 35.47 -1.00
C PHE A 455 -15.26 35.04 -1.84
N THR A 456 -14.40 34.23 -1.25
CA THR A 456 -13.20 33.69 -1.88
C THR A 456 -13.40 32.21 -2.17
N VAL A 457 -13.13 31.80 -3.41
CA VAL A 457 -13.12 30.40 -3.84
C VAL A 457 -11.69 29.99 -4.10
N PHE A 458 -11.31 28.82 -3.59
CA PHE A 458 -10.02 28.20 -3.85
C PHE A 458 -10.22 26.82 -4.46
N ALA A 459 -9.64 26.58 -5.62
CA ALA A 459 -9.45 25.25 -6.16
C ALA A 459 -8.13 24.69 -5.63
N MET A 460 -8.19 23.88 -4.59
CA MET A 460 -7.01 23.24 -3.98
C MET A 460 -6.59 21.96 -4.71
N ASN A 461 -7.01 21.79 -5.97
CA ASN A 461 -6.64 20.75 -6.89
C ASN A 461 -5.91 21.34 -8.11
N GLN A 462 -5.17 20.50 -8.84
CA GLN A 462 -4.41 20.90 -10.02
C GLN A 462 -5.15 20.61 -11.34
N LYS A 463 -6.48 20.40 -11.30
CA LYS A 463 -7.30 20.16 -12.50
C LYS A 463 -7.34 21.39 -13.38
N ASN A 464 -6.73 21.29 -14.55
CA ASN A 464 -6.82 22.31 -15.58
C ASN A 464 -8.18 22.26 -16.31
N GLY A 465 -8.61 23.42 -16.80
CA GLY A 465 -9.88 23.57 -17.49
C GLY A 465 -11.06 23.81 -16.55
N ILE A 466 -12.27 23.70 -17.11
CA ILE A 466 -13.50 24.00 -16.41
C ILE A 466 -13.84 22.91 -15.40
N GLN A 467 -14.13 23.31 -14.18
CA GLN A 467 -14.64 22.48 -13.08
C GLN A 467 -15.84 23.17 -12.41
N LEU A 468 -16.59 22.46 -11.58
CA LEU A 468 -17.65 23.07 -10.79
C LEU A 468 -17.11 23.49 -9.42
N ALA A 469 -17.28 24.79 -9.10
CA ALA A 469 -17.06 25.31 -7.77
C ALA A 469 -18.35 25.37 -6.97
N SER A 470 -18.26 25.22 -5.65
CA SER A 470 -19.39 25.24 -4.74
C SER A 470 -19.34 26.47 -3.81
N ALA A 471 -20.48 27.14 -3.66
CA ALA A 471 -20.68 28.23 -2.72
C ALA A 471 -22.06 28.23 -2.07
N PRO A 472 -22.21 28.71 -0.80
CA PRO A 472 -23.53 28.79 -0.16
C PRO A 472 -24.42 29.89 -0.74
N VAL A 473 -23.84 30.79 -1.53
CA VAL A 473 -24.51 31.90 -2.22
C VAL A 473 -24.07 31.98 -3.66
N PRO A 474 -24.94 32.40 -4.61
CA PRO A 474 -24.55 32.49 -6.00
C PRO A 474 -23.60 33.66 -6.27
N PRO A 475 -22.61 33.53 -7.17
CA PRO A 475 -21.74 34.60 -7.62
C PRO A 475 -22.49 35.59 -8.53
N ALA A 476 -22.16 36.87 -8.44
CA ALA A 476 -22.75 37.90 -9.29
C ALA A 476 -22.16 37.85 -10.70
N GLY A 477 -23.06 37.94 -11.71
CA GLY A 477 -22.64 37.97 -13.12
C GLY A 477 -22.17 36.64 -13.71
N ILE A 478 -22.17 35.56 -12.92
CA ILE A 478 -21.79 34.23 -13.39
C ILE A 478 -22.99 33.26 -13.32
N PRO A 479 -23.27 32.51 -14.37
CA PRO A 479 -24.31 31.49 -14.33
C PRO A 479 -24.05 30.51 -13.18
N SER A 480 -25.04 30.24 -12.37
CA SER A 480 -24.97 29.29 -11.28
C SER A 480 -26.26 28.52 -11.14
N GLN A 481 -26.21 27.33 -10.60
CA GLN A 481 -27.33 26.42 -10.45
C GLN A 481 -27.34 25.85 -9.03
N LYS A 482 -28.51 25.81 -8.43
CA LYS A 482 -28.67 25.26 -7.08
C LYS A 482 -28.57 23.74 -7.08
N ASP A 483 -27.80 23.16 -6.16
CA ASP A 483 -27.71 21.74 -5.87
C ASP A 483 -27.67 21.54 -4.35
N GLY A 484 -28.72 20.95 -3.80
CA GLY A 484 -28.88 20.90 -2.35
C GLY A 484 -28.90 22.29 -1.71
N ASP A 485 -28.01 22.50 -0.73
CA ASP A 485 -27.85 23.79 -0.02
C ASP A 485 -26.82 24.70 -0.66
N ALA A 486 -26.13 24.26 -1.72
CA ALA A 486 -25.10 25.04 -2.40
C ALA A 486 -25.55 25.52 -3.79
N TYR A 487 -24.81 26.48 -4.32
CA TYR A 487 -24.83 26.90 -5.72
C TYR A 487 -23.54 26.44 -6.38
N LEU A 488 -23.68 25.67 -7.46
CA LEU A 488 -22.58 25.25 -8.32
C LEU A 488 -22.46 26.21 -9.51
N PHE A 489 -21.23 26.54 -9.88
CA PHE A 489 -20.92 27.39 -11.02
C PHE A 489 -19.58 27.00 -11.64
N GLU A 490 -19.39 27.35 -12.90
CA GLU A 490 -18.16 27.04 -13.61
C GLU A 490 -16.99 27.86 -13.06
N PHE A 491 -15.89 27.17 -12.82
CA PHE A 491 -14.63 27.71 -12.34
C PHE A 491 -13.52 27.17 -13.22
N ASP A 492 -12.71 28.06 -13.75
CA ASP A 492 -11.54 27.72 -14.53
C ASP A 492 -10.27 28.08 -13.79
N GLY A 493 -9.38 27.12 -13.60
CA GLY A 493 -8.08 27.28 -12.94
C GLY A 493 -7.72 26.14 -12.02
N ALA A 494 -6.43 25.85 -11.98
CA ALA A 494 -5.76 24.86 -11.17
C ALA A 494 -4.99 25.52 -10.04
N PHE A 495 -5.13 25.05 -8.82
CA PHE A 495 -4.49 25.53 -7.62
C PHE A 495 -4.51 27.08 -7.49
N THR A 496 -5.70 27.65 -7.74
CA THR A 496 -5.87 29.11 -7.88
C THR A 496 -7.02 29.64 -7.04
N VAL A 497 -6.92 30.91 -6.67
CA VAL A 497 -7.88 31.66 -5.85
C VAL A 497 -8.58 32.70 -6.71
N LYS A 498 -9.91 32.76 -6.62
CA LYS A 498 -10.74 33.81 -7.24
C LYS A 498 -11.72 34.41 -6.24
N LYS A 499 -11.97 35.71 -6.35
CA LYS A 499 -12.91 36.45 -5.52
C LYS A 499 -14.17 36.79 -6.29
N TYR A 500 -15.29 36.67 -5.62
CA TYR A 500 -16.61 36.87 -6.21
C TYR A 500 -17.44 37.82 -5.36
N GLN A 501 -18.28 38.61 -6.01
CA GLN A 501 -19.37 39.31 -5.39
C GLN A 501 -20.58 38.40 -5.26
N THR A 502 -21.34 38.53 -4.19
CA THR A 502 -22.62 37.81 -4.02
C THR A 502 -23.68 38.37 -4.96
N ALA A 503 -24.40 37.53 -5.65
CA ALA A 503 -25.51 37.94 -6.49
C ALA A 503 -26.68 38.50 -5.67
N LYS A 504 -27.22 39.64 -6.07
CA LYS A 504 -28.42 40.23 -5.46
C LYS A 504 -29.73 39.47 -5.78
N LYS A 505 -29.74 38.77 -6.88
CA LYS A 505 -30.89 37.95 -7.35
C LYS A 505 -30.50 36.46 -7.36
N LYS A 506 -31.42 35.63 -6.92
CA LYS A 506 -31.25 34.17 -7.06
C LYS A 506 -31.22 33.78 -8.55
N PRO A 507 -30.37 32.83 -8.94
CA PRO A 507 -30.38 32.31 -10.31
C PRO A 507 -31.72 31.65 -10.65
N ALA A 508 -32.00 31.52 -11.94
CA ALA A 508 -33.16 30.79 -12.40
C ALA A 508 -33.12 29.34 -11.92
N ALA A 509 -34.29 28.83 -11.54
CA ALA A 509 -34.40 27.41 -11.17
C ALA A 509 -34.14 26.53 -12.41
N ALA A 510 -33.54 25.36 -12.19
CA ALA A 510 -33.40 24.32 -13.19
C ALA A 510 -34.80 23.89 -13.68
N LYS A 511 -34.89 23.54 -14.95
CA LYS A 511 -36.15 23.12 -15.59
C LYS A 511 -36.12 21.64 -15.88
N LYS A 512 -37.27 20.99 -15.79
CA LYS A 512 -37.41 19.60 -16.25
C LYS A 512 -37.01 19.50 -17.72
N CYS A 513 -36.21 18.53 -18.07
CA CYS A 513 -35.75 18.31 -19.43
C CYS A 513 -35.99 16.85 -19.88
N SER A 514 -35.70 16.61 -21.15
CA SER A 514 -35.65 15.25 -21.71
C SER A 514 -34.48 14.49 -21.09
N ALA A 515 -34.64 13.21 -20.88
CA ALA A 515 -33.60 12.30 -20.48
C ALA A 515 -32.51 12.07 -21.56
N LYS A 516 -32.67 12.73 -22.72
CA LYS A 516 -31.69 12.74 -23.81
C LYS A 516 -31.19 14.17 -24.01
N PHE A 517 -29.86 14.39 -23.83
CA PHE A 517 -29.21 15.70 -23.94
C PHE A 517 -27.73 15.55 -24.35
N GLU A 518 -27.10 16.67 -24.61
CA GLU A 518 -25.66 16.75 -24.95
C GLU A 518 -24.99 17.85 -24.15
N THR A 519 -23.72 17.60 -23.79
CA THR A 519 -22.74 18.58 -23.29
C THR A 519 -21.70 18.86 -24.40
N ASP A 520 -20.68 19.63 -24.12
CA ASP A 520 -19.58 19.81 -25.09
C ASP A 520 -18.82 18.49 -25.34
N TYR A 521 -18.80 17.59 -24.36
CA TYR A 521 -17.99 16.37 -24.41
C TYR A 521 -18.80 15.07 -24.53
N TYR A 522 -20.05 15.05 -24.09
CA TYR A 522 -20.83 13.81 -23.96
C TYR A 522 -22.20 13.91 -24.59
N LYS A 523 -22.66 12.80 -25.20
CA LYS A 523 -24.06 12.55 -25.54
C LYS A 523 -24.60 11.57 -24.50
N VAL A 524 -25.75 11.93 -23.93
CA VAL A 524 -26.33 11.20 -22.80
C VAL A 524 -27.78 10.85 -23.10
N ASN A 525 -28.14 9.61 -22.78
CA ASN A 525 -29.52 9.13 -22.89
C ASN A 525 -29.84 8.17 -21.75
N PHE A 526 -30.84 8.49 -20.94
CA PHE A 526 -31.36 7.59 -19.92
C PHE A 526 -32.64 6.91 -20.41
N SER A 527 -32.60 5.58 -20.40
CA SER A 527 -33.75 4.76 -20.73
C SER A 527 -34.02 3.74 -19.64
N ASN A 528 -35.20 3.75 -19.05
CA ASN A 528 -35.54 2.86 -17.94
C ASN A 528 -34.52 2.89 -16.78
N GLY A 529 -34.04 4.08 -16.39
CA GLY A 529 -33.04 4.25 -15.36
C GLY A 529 -31.59 3.97 -15.78
N ILE A 530 -31.36 3.38 -16.95
CA ILE A 530 -30.03 3.00 -17.45
C ILE A 530 -29.40 4.19 -18.17
N ALA A 531 -28.18 4.53 -17.75
CA ALA A 531 -27.35 5.53 -18.42
C ALA A 531 -26.69 4.94 -19.67
N ARG A 532 -26.90 5.59 -20.82
CA ARG A 532 -26.13 5.40 -22.04
C ARG A 532 -25.36 6.66 -22.32
N ILE A 533 -24.07 6.59 -22.27
CA ILE A 533 -23.16 7.73 -22.41
C ILE A 533 -22.25 7.45 -23.60
N GLU A 534 -22.03 8.46 -24.41
CA GLU A 534 -21.07 8.43 -25.52
C GLU A 534 -20.20 9.67 -25.45
N ASN A 535 -18.89 9.53 -25.64
CA ASN A 535 -18.03 10.69 -25.85
C ASN A 535 -18.20 11.24 -27.29
N LYS A 536 -18.25 12.55 -27.40
CA LYS A 536 -18.49 13.22 -28.70
C LYS A 536 -17.28 13.21 -29.63
N ASN A 537 -16.09 13.14 -29.06
CA ASN A 537 -14.83 13.18 -29.78
C ASN A 537 -14.13 11.83 -29.70
N GLY A 538 -13.66 11.33 -30.84
CA GLY A 538 -12.92 10.08 -30.95
C GLY A 538 -13.81 8.82 -30.81
N LYS A 539 -13.20 7.69 -30.51
CA LYS A 539 -13.88 6.41 -30.29
C LYS A 539 -14.70 6.48 -28.99
N ASN A 540 -15.92 5.96 -28.98
CA ASN A 540 -16.69 5.83 -27.76
C ASN A 540 -16.04 4.80 -26.83
N VAL A 541 -15.84 5.18 -25.56
CA VAL A 541 -15.23 4.33 -24.55
C VAL A 541 -16.21 3.76 -23.54
N PHE A 542 -17.45 4.24 -23.54
CA PHE A 542 -18.47 3.77 -22.59
C PHE A 542 -19.16 2.51 -23.11
N GLY A 543 -19.27 1.51 -22.26
CA GLY A 543 -20.08 0.32 -22.49
C GLY A 543 -21.55 0.50 -22.08
N ASN A 544 -22.33 -0.56 -22.24
CA ASN A 544 -23.73 -0.59 -21.81
C ASN A 544 -23.83 -0.77 -20.28
N ASP A 545 -25.01 -0.45 -19.70
CA ASP A 545 -25.33 -0.64 -18.27
C ASP A 545 -24.39 0.11 -17.32
N PHE A 546 -23.97 1.32 -17.72
CA PHE A 546 -23.07 2.16 -16.94
C PHE A 546 -23.64 2.48 -15.56
N GLY A 547 -22.88 2.16 -14.52
CA GLY A 547 -23.29 2.32 -13.13
C GLY A 547 -24.17 1.18 -12.59
N GLU A 548 -24.08 -0.02 -13.19
CA GLU A 548 -24.72 -1.23 -12.69
C GLU A 548 -24.23 -1.59 -11.29
N LEU A 549 -25.13 -1.95 -10.37
CA LEU A 549 -24.75 -2.56 -9.10
C LEU A 549 -24.60 -4.07 -9.26
N VAL A 550 -23.54 -4.60 -8.69
CA VAL A 550 -23.20 -6.03 -8.74
C VAL A 550 -23.01 -6.55 -7.33
N LEU A 551 -23.78 -7.53 -6.93
CA LEU A 551 -23.69 -8.17 -5.63
C LEU A 551 -23.15 -9.58 -5.77
N ARG A 552 -22.20 -9.92 -4.92
CA ARG A 552 -21.61 -11.26 -4.84
C ARG A 552 -21.76 -11.82 -3.43
N PRO A 553 -22.12 -13.09 -3.29
CA PRO A 553 -21.99 -13.79 -2.02
C PRO A 553 -20.53 -13.84 -1.61
N GLU A 554 -20.27 -13.62 -0.33
CA GLU A 554 -18.93 -13.56 0.20
C GLU A 554 -18.89 -14.16 1.60
N TYR A 555 -17.99 -15.14 1.81
CA TYR A 555 -17.95 -15.96 3.03
C TYR A 555 -16.62 -15.87 3.78
N GLY A 556 -15.68 -15.10 3.27
CA GLY A 556 -14.35 -15.00 3.83
C GLY A 556 -14.30 -14.38 5.22
N THR A 557 -13.10 -14.34 5.76
CA THR A 557 -12.79 -13.62 6.99
C THR A 557 -12.72 -12.11 6.72
N MET A 558 -12.55 -11.29 7.75
CA MET A 558 -12.34 -9.85 7.56
C MET A 558 -11.10 -9.52 6.71
N TRP A 559 -10.12 -10.43 6.65
CA TRP A 559 -8.89 -10.27 5.85
C TRP A 559 -9.00 -10.81 4.44
N GLN A 560 -9.61 -12.00 4.29
CA GLN A 560 -9.62 -12.74 3.04
C GLN A 560 -11.03 -12.91 2.50
N GLU A 561 -11.17 -12.76 1.21
CA GLU A 561 -12.42 -12.98 0.49
C GLU A 561 -12.55 -14.44 0.06
N GLU A 562 -13.75 -14.98 0.18
CA GLU A 562 -14.08 -16.31 -0.28
C GLU A 562 -15.42 -16.31 -1.03
N TYR A 563 -15.37 -16.64 -2.31
CA TYR A 563 -16.55 -16.72 -3.17
C TYR A 563 -16.84 -18.19 -3.51
N LYS A 564 -18.02 -18.69 -3.09
CA LYS A 564 -18.44 -20.06 -3.40
C LYS A 564 -19.61 -20.06 -4.37
N GLY A 565 -19.32 -20.29 -5.66
CA GLY A 565 -20.22 -20.81 -6.71
C GLY A 565 -21.62 -20.24 -6.85
N ALA A 566 -21.91 -19.08 -6.30
CA ALA A 566 -23.26 -18.57 -6.19
C ALA A 566 -23.60 -17.56 -7.30
N LYS A 567 -24.90 -17.37 -7.50
CA LYS A 567 -25.45 -16.36 -8.40
C LYS A 567 -24.86 -14.98 -8.07
N ILE A 568 -24.43 -14.27 -9.11
CA ILE A 568 -24.09 -12.86 -9.01
C ILE A 568 -25.33 -12.08 -9.38
N VAL A 569 -25.79 -11.17 -8.51
CA VAL A 569 -26.86 -10.23 -8.81
C VAL A 569 -26.37 -9.18 -9.78
N ARG A 570 -27.11 -8.96 -10.81
CA ARG A 570 -26.81 -8.04 -11.89
C ARG A 570 -28.04 -7.20 -12.27
N ARG A 571 -27.96 -6.49 -13.38
CA ARG A 571 -28.98 -5.59 -13.91
C ARG A 571 -30.37 -6.22 -13.99
N ASP A 572 -30.47 -7.46 -14.44
CA ASP A 572 -31.76 -8.16 -14.60
C ASP A 572 -32.47 -8.44 -13.27
N ASP A 573 -31.72 -8.41 -12.15
CA ASP A 573 -32.25 -8.61 -10.81
C ASP A 573 -32.56 -7.27 -10.11
N THR A 574 -32.41 -6.13 -10.79
CA THR A 574 -32.48 -4.78 -10.22
C THR A 574 -33.65 -4.00 -10.80
N GLU A 575 -34.49 -3.46 -9.95
CA GLU A 575 -35.51 -2.47 -10.34
C GLU A 575 -34.89 -1.07 -10.25
N GLU A 576 -34.73 -0.39 -11.37
CA GLU A 576 -34.23 0.99 -11.40
C GLU A 576 -35.13 1.85 -12.29
N LYS A 577 -35.43 3.06 -11.83
CA LYS A 577 -36.29 4.01 -12.54
C LYS A 577 -35.67 5.40 -12.59
N LEU A 578 -35.95 6.14 -13.64
CA LEU A 578 -35.64 7.56 -13.74
C LEU A 578 -36.62 8.35 -12.85
N VAL A 579 -36.06 9.13 -11.91
CA VAL A 579 -36.83 9.99 -11.00
C VAL A 579 -36.97 11.39 -11.59
N SER A 580 -35.87 11.99 -12.01
CA SER A 580 -35.88 13.34 -12.59
C SER A 580 -34.74 13.54 -13.59
N CYS A 581 -34.97 14.44 -14.53
CA CYS A 581 -33.96 15.04 -15.38
C CYS A 581 -34.18 16.54 -15.38
N GLU A 582 -33.17 17.31 -15.04
CA GLU A 582 -33.23 18.76 -14.91
C GLU A 582 -32.07 19.41 -15.67
N GLU A 583 -32.40 20.47 -16.37
CA GLU A 583 -31.43 21.34 -17.03
C GLU A 583 -31.42 22.71 -16.38
N GLY A 584 -30.23 23.11 -15.94
CA GLY A 584 -29.97 24.47 -15.51
C GLY A 584 -28.95 25.17 -16.39
N PRO A 585 -28.49 26.36 -15.99
CA PRO A 585 -27.56 27.12 -16.83
C PRO A 585 -26.14 26.50 -16.87
N VAL A 586 -25.78 25.63 -15.89
CA VAL A 586 -24.43 25.16 -15.70
C VAL A 586 -24.30 23.66 -15.99
N PHE A 587 -25.27 22.87 -15.58
CA PHE A 587 -25.22 21.42 -15.71
C PHE A 587 -26.59 20.78 -15.91
N PHE A 588 -26.57 19.55 -16.42
CA PHE A 588 -27.70 18.63 -16.36
C PHE A 588 -27.59 17.75 -15.13
N LYS A 589 -28.69 17.57 -14.40
CA LYS A 589 -28.79 16.64 -13.28
C LYS A 589 -29.80 15.56 -13.59
N VAL A 590 -29.38 14.31 -13.50
CA VAL A 590 -30.24 13.14 -13.67
C VAL A 590 -30.24 12.32 -12.40
N VAL A 591 -31.42 11.97 -11.93
CA VAL A 591 -31.58 11.17 -10.71
C VAL A 591 -32.28 9.87 -11.08
N THR A 592 -31.70 8.75 -10.68
CA THR A 592 -32.32 7.43 -10.71
C THR A 592 -32.41 6.85 -9.31
N GLU A 593 -33.38 6.01 -9.06
CA GLU A 593 -33.54 5.25 -7.83
C GLU A 593 -33.80 3.79 -8.17
N GLY A 594 -33.27 2.90 -7.36
CA GLY A 594 -33.48 1.49 -7.56
C GLY A 594 -33.45 0.68 -6.28
N PHE A 595 -33.82 -0.59 -6.45
CA PHE A 595 -33.95 -1.52 -5.36
C PHE A 595 -33.62 -2.94 -5.82
N ILE A 596 -32.92 -3.69 -4.96
CA ILE A 596 -32.61 -5.10 -5.15
C ILE A 596 -33.19 -5.85 -3.95
N LYS A 597 -34.05 -6.81 -4.19
CA LYS A 597 -34.69 -7.63 -3.17
C LYS A 597 -34.56 -9.10 -3.55
N ASP A 598 -34.27 -9.93 -2.55
CA ASP A 598 -34.27 -11.39 -2.64
C ASP A 598 -33.40 -11.95 -3.81
N GLY A 599 -32.42 -11.19 -4.26
CA GLY A 599 -31.63 -11.52 -5.43
C GLY A 599 -30.53 -12.58 -5.19
N LEU A 600 -30.12 -12.79 -3.94
CA LEU A 600 -29.12 -13.80 -3.60
C LEU A 600 -29.87 -15.02 -3.02
N PRO A 601 -29.67 -16.23 -3.59
CA PRO A 601 -30.13 -17.44 -2.94
C PRO A 601 -29.55 -17.49 -1.53
N GLU A 602 -30.22 -18.21 -0.63
CA GLU A 602 -29.70 -18.46 0.70
C GLU A 602 -28.24 -18.83 0.59
N ILE A 603 -27.41 -17.87 0.89
CA ILE A 603 -25.97 -18.03 0.85
C ILE A 603 -25.66 -19.02 1.93
N GLY A 604 -25.19 -20.18 1.51
CA GLY A 604 -25.08 -21.39 2.27
C GLY A 604 -24.69 -21.11 3.70
N ASN A 605 -25.61 -21.44 4.54
CA ASN A 605 -25.52 -21.48 5.95
C ASN A 605 -24.27 -22.26 6.35
N ILE A 606 -23.18 -21.57 6.67
CA ILE A 606 -22.09 -22.26 7.36
C ILE A 606 -22.58 -22.69 8.76
N ASP A 607 -23.63 -22.05 9.26
CA ASP A 607 -24.13 -22.29 10.62
C ASP A 607 -25.65 -22.13 10.86
N ASN A 608 -26.48 -22.22 9.85
CA ASN A 608 -27.95 -22.19 9.91
C ASN A 608 -28.62 -21.06 10.74
N HIS A 609 -27.88 -20.09 11.26
CA HIS A 609 -28.42 -19.19 12.29
C HIS A 609 -28.67 -17.76 11.83
N TRP A 610 -28.22 -17.37 10.61
CA TRP A 610 -28.20 -15.97 10.23
C TRP A 610 -28.65 -15.75 8.79
N PRO A 611 -29.61 -14.86 8.53
CA PRO A 611 -29.98 -14.48 7.18
C PRO A 611 -28.78 -13.85 6.44
N GLY A 612 -28.69 -14.09 5.15
CA GLY A 612 -27.68 -13.46 4.28
C GLY A 612 -28.07 -12.04 3.88
N PHE A 613 -28.02 -11.76 2.57
CA PHE A 613 -28.50 -10.52 2.00
C PHE A 613 -30.02 -10.33 2.23
N GLU A 614 -30.40 -9.16 2.72
CA GLU A 614 -31.80 -8.81 2.96
C GLU A 614 -32.33 -7.85 1.91
N SER A 615 -31.70 -6.69 1.76
CA SER A 615 -32.11 -5.68 0.77
C SER A 615 -31.02 -4.67 0.49
N LEU A 616 -31.11 -4.03 -0.68
CA LEU A 616 -30.30 -2.87 -1.03
C LEU A 616 -31.17 -1.90 -1.81
N SER A 617 -31.33 -0.68 -1.30
CA SER A 617 -31.86 0.43 -2.06
C SER A 617 -30.76 1.42 -2.42
N PHE A 618 -30.93 2.12 -3.53
CA PHE A 618 -29.92 3.07 -3.98
C PHE A 618 -30.54 4.27 -4.71
N ARG A 619 -29.81 5.37 -4.65
CA ARG A 619 -30.06 6.60 -5.39
C ARG A 619 -28.79 7.06 -6.09
N LYS A 620 -28.86 7.30 -7.39
CA LYS A 620 -27.78 7.82 -8.23
C LYS A 620 -28.13 9.23 -8.68
N GLU A 621 -27.20 10.16 -8.47
CA GLU A 621 -27.31 11.54 -8.95
C GLU A 621 -26.14 11.83 -9.89
N TYR A 622 -26.45 11.83 -11.19
CA TYR A 622 -25.48 12.17 -12.22
C TYR A 622 -25.49 13.68 -12.46
N ILE A 623 -24.30 14.28 -12.44
CA ILE A 623 -24.11 15.72 -12.72
C ILE A 623 -23.20 15.84 -13.93
N PHE A 624 -23.76 16.34 -15.04
CA PHE A 624 -23.07 16.57 -16.29
C PHE A 624 -22.86 18.07 -16.50
N PRO A 625 -21.69 18.64 -16.17
CA PRO A 625 -21.38 20.03 -16.49
C PRO A 625 -21.44 20.26 -18.00
N LYS A 626 -21.91 21.44 -18.43
CA LYS A 626 -22.09 21.70 -19.87
C LYS A 626 -20.79 21.82 -20.63
N HIS A 627 -19.76 22.38 -19.96
CA HIS A 627 -18.49 22.75 -20.61
C HIS A 627 -17.25 22.04 -20.00
N ALA A 628 -17.40 21.14 -19.00
CA ALA A 628 -16.29 20.38 -18.44
C ALA A 628 -16.10 19.02 -19.15
N ASP A 629 -14.86 18.58 -19.24
CA ASP A 629 -14.44 17.32 -19.87
C ASP A 629 -14.71 16.07 -19.00
N HIS A 630 -15.35 16.25 -17.87
CA HIS A 630 -15.70 15.21 -16.92
C HIS A 630 -17.13 15.35 -16.41
N PHE A 631 -17.68 14.29 -15.85
CA PHE A 631 -18.95 14.32 -15.14
C PHE A 631 -18.84 13.57 -13.81
N LYS A 632 -19.81 13.75 -12.93
CA LYS A 632 -19.81 13.15 -11.58
C LYS A 632 -21.02 12.26 -11.36
N LEU A 633 -20.86 11.29 -10.47
CA LEU A 633 -21.93 10.47 -9.90
C LEU A 633 -21.84 10.52 -8.38
N LYS A 634 -22.92 10.95 -7.73
CA LYS A 634 -23.14 10.72 -6.30
C LYS A 634 -24.04 9.50 -6.15
N LEU A 635 -23.61 8.54 -5.39
CA LEU A 635 -24.33 7.31 -5.13
C LEU A 635 -24.62 7.20 -3.64
N THR A 636 -25.89 7.07 -3.28
CA THR A 636 -26.34 6.69 -1.95
C THR A 636 -26.83 5.25 -2.00
N VAL A 637 -26.34 4.42 -1.09
CA VAL A 637 -26.74 3.02 -0.93
C VAL A 637 -27.24 2.83 0.49
N ASP A 638 -28.41 2.21 0.67
CA ASP A 638 -28.90 1.74 1.94
C ASP A 638 -28.90 0.21 1.89
N PHE A 639 -27.95 -0.40 2.60
CA PHE A 639 -27.66 -1.83 2.57
C PHE A 639 -28.12 -2.50 3.86
N HIS A 640 -28.78 -3.65 3.73
CA HIS A 640 -29.15 -4.52 4.86
C HIS A 640 -28.82 -5.97 4.53
N GLY A 641 -28.16 -6.65 5.47
CA GLY A 641 -27.75 -8.03 5.32
C GLY A 641 -26.29 -8.26 5.72
N ARG A 642 -25.73 -9.37 5.23
CA ARG A 642 -24.36 -9.80 5.48
C ARG A 642 -23.89 -10.82 4.44
N ASN A 643 -22.64 -11.26 4.53
CA ASN A 643 -22.04 -12.21 3.61
C ASN A 643 -22.16 -11.78 2.15
N THR A 644 -22.06 -10.48 1.91
CA THR A 644 -22.24 -9.88 0.60
C THR A 644 -21.15 -8.87 0.32
N LYS A 645 -20.57 -8.90 -0.87
CA LYS A 645 -19.73 -7.84 -1.41
C LYS A 645 -20.49 -7.13 -2.53
N THR A 646 -20.56 -5.81 -2.44
CA THR A 646 -21.27 -4.96 -3.38
C THR A 646 -20.28 -4.13 -4.18
N TYR A 647 -20.43 -4.14 -5.50
CA TYR A 647 -19.69 -3.31 -6.44
C TYR A 647 -20.60 -2.39 -7.23
N ILE A 648 -20.04 -1.30 -7.72
CA ILE A 648 -20.58 -0.57 -8.86
C ILE A 648 -19.69 -0.83 -10.09
N ASN A 649 -20.31 -1.10 -11.22
CA ASN A 649 -19.64 -1.42 -12.48
C ASN A 649 -19.74 -0.29 -13.48
N PHE A 650 -18.64 0.08 -14.10
CA PHE A 650 -18.54 1.05 -15.17
C PHE A 650 -17.99 0.35 -16.42
N PRO A 651 -18.87 -0.27 -17.24
CA PRO A 651 -18.46 -0.97 -18.43
C PRO A 651 -17.82 -0.02 -19.45
N THR A 652 -16.82 -0.51 -20.15
CA THR A 652 -16.10 0.19 -21.20
C THR A 652 -16.11 -0.59 -22.51
N THR A 653 -15.69 0.03 -23.61
CA THR A 653 -15.41 -0.63 -24.89
C THR A 653 -13.92 -0.90 -25.08
N VAL A 654 -13.13 -0.79 -24.04
CA VAL A 654 -11.69 -1.08 -24.03
C VAL A 654 -11.46 -2.55 -24.36
N ASP A 655 -10.56 -2.82 -25.29
CA ASP A 655 -10.12 -4.18 -25.60
C ASP A 655 -9.22 -4.72 -24.48
N CYS A 656 -9.74 -5.69 -23.73
CA CYS A 656 -9.05 -6.25 -22.58
C CYS A 656 -7.72 -6.96 -22.94
N HIS A 657 -7.52 -7.35 -24.20
CA HIS A 657 -6.28 -8.01 -24.64
C HIS A 657 -5.13 -7.04 -24.87
N THR A 658 -5.45 -5.76 -25.10
CA THR A 658 -4.48 -4.68 -25.32
C THR A 658 -4.58 -3.59 -24.24
N ALA A 659 -5.34 -3.86 -23.20
CA ALA A 659 -5.57 -2.91 -22.12
C ALA A 659 -4.34 -2.69 -21.23
N HIS A 660 -4.20 -1.45 -20.78
CA HIS A 660 -3.23 -0.99 -19.79
C HIS A 660 -3.97 -0.49 -18.55
N PRO A 661 -4.34 -1.36 -17.62
CA PRO A 661 -5.03 -0.99 -16.39
C PRO A 661 -4.06 -0.33 -15.41
N LEU A 662 -4.22 0.97 -15.17
CA LEU A 662 -3.42 1.74 -14.21
C LEU A 662 -4.19 1.97 -12.91
N TYR A 663 -3.45 1.86 -11.82
CA TYR A 663 -3.93 2.07 -10.46
C TYR A 663 -3.04 3.08 -9.75
N GLN A 664 -3.64 4.09 -9.13
CA GLN A 664 -2.87 5.02 -8.31
C GLN A 664 -2.32 4.30 -7.07
N VAL A 665 -1.04 4.48 -6.83
CA VAL A 665 -0.35 4.09 -5.59
C VAL A 665 0.16 5.34 -4.87
N PRO A 666 0.61 5.25 -3.61
CA PRO A 666 1.29 6.35 -2.94
C PRO A 666 2.38 6.97 -3.81
N PHE A 667 2.26 8.27 -4.14
CA PHE A 667 3.19 9.06 -4.97
C PHE A 667 3.47 8.50 -6.38
N GLY A 668 2.49 7.81 -6.99
CA GLY A 668 2.70 7.30 -8.33
C GLY A 668 1.54 6.46 -8.85
N SER A 669 1.82 5.68 -9.87
CA SER A 669 0.86 4.74 -10.45
C SER A 669 1.55 3.48 -10.97
N MET A 670 0.79 2.40 -11.04
CA MET A 670 1.28 1.11 -11.51
C MET A 670 0.29 0.45 -12.45
N GLU A 671 0.81 -0.21 -13.50
CA GLU A 671 0.02 -1.12 -14.33
C GLU A 671 -0.09 -2.48 -13.61
N ARG A 672 -1.33 -3.00 -13.49
CA ARG A 672 -1.59 -4.30 -12.87
C ARG A 672 -2.51 -5.11 -13.74
N LYS A 673 -2.02 -6.25 -14.21
CA LYS A 673 -2.82 -7.18 -15.03
C LYS A 673 -3.78 -7.98 -14.17
N PRO A 674 -5.01 -8.24 -14.67
CA PRO A 674 -5.92 -9.16 -14.03
C PRO A 674 -5.33 -10.58 -13.92
N TYR A 675 -5.59 -11.28 -12.82
CA TYR A 675 -5.03 -12.61 -12.56
C TYR A 675 -5.36 -13.65 -13.63
N PHE A 676 -6.53 -13.60 -14.22
CA PHE A 676 -6.93 -14.57 -15.25
C PHE A 676 -6.24 -14.36 -16.62
N GLU A 677 -5.51 -13.24 -16.79
CA GLU A 677 -4.65 -13.00 -17.96
C GLU A 677 -3.24 -13.58 -17.78
N ILE A 678 -2.96 -14.18 -16.63
CA ILE A 678 -1.70 -14.84 -16.39
C ILE A 678 -1.63 -16.10 -17.27
N PRO A 679 -0.54 -16.32 -18.01
CA PRO A 679 -0.38 -17.48 -18.89
C PRO A 679 -0.60 -18.82 -18.18
N SER A 680 -1.25 -19.76 -18.85
CA SER A 680 -1.60 -21.07 -18.28
C SER A 680 -0.39 -21.87 -17.78
N ASN A 681 0.79 -21.69 -18.38
CA ASN A 681 2.02 -22.31 -17.93
C ASN A 681 2.50 -21.85 -16.54
N GLU A 682 2.04 -20.70 -16.07
CA GLU A 682 2.32 -20.23 -14.72
C GLU A 682 1.26 -20.69 -13.71
N THR A 683 0.05 -21.03 -14.17
CA THR A 683 -1.03 -21.53 -13.33
C THR A 683 -0.89 -23.00 -12.96
N ASP A 684 -0.06 -23.74 -13.69
CA ASP A 684 0.17 -25.19 -13.47
C ASP A 684 1.22 -25.47 -12.37
N SER A 685 1.76 -24.44 -11.72
CA SER A 685 2.71 -24.66 -10.63
C SER A 685 2.01 -25.31 -9.43
N ALA A 686 2.72 -26.21 -8.73
CA ALA A 686 2.20 -26.84 -7.52
C ALA A 686 1.83 -25.82 -6.45
N GLN A 687 2.50 -24.67 -6.45
CA GLN A 687 2.24 -23.56 -5.55
C GLN A 687 0.92 -22.84 -5.89
N PHE A 688 0.64 -22.63 -7.17
CA PHE A 688 -0.66 -22.10 -7.62
C PHE A 688 -1.80 -23.01 -7.22
N LEU A 689 -1.67 -24.33 -7.48
CA LEU A 689 -2.69 -25.32 -7.15
C LEU A 689 -2.92 -25.46 -5.64
N ALA A 690 -1.87 -25.30 -4.83
CA ALA A 690 -1.97 -25.33 -3.37
C ALA A 690 -2.75 -24.13 -2.79
N HIS A 691 -2.77 -23.00 -3.51
CA HIS A 691 -3.39 -21.74 -3.08
C HIS A 691 -4.50 -21.27 -4.03
N GLN A 692 -5.06 -22.17 -4.83
CA GLN A 692 -6.08 -21.84 -5.83
C GLN A 692 -7.32 -21.16 -5.22
N SER A 693 -7.73 -21.55 -4.01
CA SER A 693 -8.87 -20.93 -3.32
C SER A 693 -8.58 -19.47 -2.96
N ASP A 694 -7.39 -19.17 -2.47
CA ASP A 694 -6.98 -17.82 -2.10
C ASP A 694 -6.80 -16.94 -3.35
N TYR A 695 -6.25 -17.51 -4.40
CA TYR A 695 -6.09 -16.86 -5.70
C TYR A 695 -7.42 -16.57 -6.39
N GLU A 696 -8.38 -17.48 -6.31
CA GLU A 696 -9.73 -17.25 -6.81
C GLU A 696 -10.49 -16.22 -5.98
N SER A 697 -10.21 -16.10 -4.69
CA SER A 697 -10.85 -15.12 -3.81
C SER A 697 -10.44 -13.69 -4.15
N ALA A 698 -9.15 -13.44 -4.42
CA ALA A 698 -8.67 -12.13 -4.84
C ALA A 698 -9.26 -11.66 -6.19
N LYS A 699 -9.46 -12.57 -7.14
CA LYS A 699 -10.09 -12.38 -8.47
C LYS A 699 -9.84 -11.03 -9.15
N GLY A 700 -8.68 -10.44 -8.90
CA GLY A 700 -8.24 -9.17 -9.47
C GLY A 700 -8.67 -7.92 -8.70
N ASP A 701 -9.04 -8.05 -7.42
CA ASP A 701 -9.19 -6.88 -6.55
C ASP A 701 -7.82 -6.32 -6.20
N TRP A 702 -7.55 -5.11 -6.72
CA TRP A 702 -6.33 -4.37 -6.48
C TRP A 702 -6.59 -3.08 -5.71
N PRO A 703 -5.68 -2.68 -4.82
CA PRO A 703 -5.81 -1.42 -4.12
C PRO A 703 -5.46 -0.24 -5.04
N ALA A 704 -6.24 0.82 -4.96
CA ALA A 704 -5.89 2.12 -5.53
C ALA A 704 -6.38 3.23 -4.61
N LEU A 705 -5.69 4.37 -4.60
CA LEU A 705 -6.05 5.47 -3.71
C LEU A 705 -7.24 6.27 -4.24
N ASN A 706 -7.02 7.18 -5.17
CA ASN A 706 -8.04 8.15 -5.59
C ASN A 706 -8.54 7.92 -7.01
N TRP A 707 -7.84 7.13 -7.84
CA TRP A 707 -8.22 6.91 -9.21
C TRP A 707 -7.68 5.60 -9.78
N VAL A 708 -8.39 5.11 -10.81
CA VAL A 708 -7.96 4.06 -11.72
C VAL A 708 -8.20 4.50 -13.15
N ASP A 709 -7.41 3.99 -14.09
CA ASP A 709 -7.56 4.22 -15.52
C ASP A 709 -7.53 2.90 -16.28
N TYR A 710 -8.53 2.69 -17.14
CA TYR A 710 -8.60 1.52 -17.99
C TYR A 710 -8.65 1.94 -19.44
N SER A 711 -7.59 1.69 -20.16
CA SER A 711 -7.40 2.15 -21.53
C SER A 711 -6.72 1.12 -22.40
N ASP A 712 -6.93 1.24 -23.71
CA ASP A 712 -6.18 0.57 -24.77
C ASP A 712 -5.53 1.63 -25.67
N GLY A 713 -4.82 1.23 -26.72
CA GLY A 713 -4.21 2.18 -27.65
C GLY A 713 -5.19 3.11 -28.41
N ASN A 714 -6.52 2.93 -28.22
CA ASN A 714 -7.58 3.66 -28.93
C ASN A 714 -8.45 4.54 -28.02
N GLY A 715 -8.22 4.53 -26.72
CA GLY A 715 -8.93 5.32 -25.72
C GLY A 715 -9.16 4.59 -24.41
N GLY A 716 -9.71 5.28 -23.44
CA GLY A 716 -9.97 4.77 -22.11
C GLY A 716 -10.86 5.64 -21.26
N LEU A 717 -11.11 5.14 -20.06
CA LEU A 717 -11.93 5.80 -19.05
C LEU A 717 -11.16 5.86 -17.75
N THR A 718 -10.96 7.07 -17.25
CA THR A 718 -10.49 7.32 -15.89
C THR A 718 -11.69 7.41 -14.96
N VAL A 719 -11.60 6.71 -13.83
CA VAL A 719 -12.58 6.76 -12.73
C VAL A 719 -11.87 7.22 -11.48
N ALA A 720 -12.29 8.35 -10.92
CA ALA A 720 -11.82 8.85 -9.62
C ALA A 720 -12.89 8.61 -8.54
N ASN A 721 -12.44 8.46 -7.29
CA ASN A 721 -13.28 8.15 -6.14
C ASN A 721 -12.88 8.97 -4.90
N ASN A 722 -13.74 8.97 -3.88
CA ASN A 722 -13.53 9.67 -2.62
C ASN A 722 -13.16 8.76 -1.43
N GLY A 723 -12.49 7.62 -1.70
CA GLY A 723 -11.98 6.75 -0.62
C GLY A 723 -12.42 5.29 -0.69
N THR A 724 -12.82 4.81 -1.88
CA THR A 724 -13.09 3.39 -2.14
C THR A 724 -11.83 2.73 -2.71
N PRO A 725 -11.05 1.96 -1.91
CA PRO A 725 -9.72 1.53 -2.34
C PRO A 725 -9.68 0.26 -3.20
N SER A 726 -10.76 -0.51 -3.31
CA SER A 726 -10.75 -1.82 -3.99
C SER A 726 -11.33 -1.74 -5.40
N HIS A 727 -10.56 -2.17 -6.40
CA HIS A 727 -10.90 -2.04 -7.82
C HIS A 727 -10.58 -3.30 -8.61
N GLN A 728 -11.43 -3.64 -9.58
CA GLN A 728 -11.16 -4.67 -10.59
C GLN A 728 -11.27 -4.05 -11.99
N LEU A 729 -10.17 -4.04 -12.75
CA LEU A 729 -10.13 -3.62 -14.15
C LEU A 729 -9.94 -4.84 -15.02
N LYS A 730 -11.04 -5.38 -15.57
CA LYS A 730 -11.00 -6.63 -16.32
C LYS A 730 -12.12 -6.76 -17.34
N SER A 731 -11.85 -7.43 -18.43
CA SER A 731 -12.86 -7.80 -19.46
C SER A 731 -13.74 -6.62 -19.90
N GLY A 732 -13.12 -5.44 -20.06
CA GLY A 732 -13.83 -4.22 -20.43
C GLY A 732 -14.60 -3.55 -19.28
N ASN A 733 -14.44 -3.97 -18.05
CA ASN A 733 -15.16 -3.43 -16.90
C ASN A 733 -14.24 -2.76 -15.90
N ILE A 734 -14.68 -1.64 -15.34
CA ILE A 734 -14.13 -1.03 -14.15
C ILE A 734 -15.12 -1.27 -13.02
N MET A 735 -14.79 -2.19 -12.12
CA MET A 735 -15.62 -2.49 -10.97
C MET A 735 -14.98 -1.89 -9.72
N VAL A 736 -15.75 -1.07 -9.01
CA VAL A 736 -15.34 -0.47 -7.73
C VAL A 736 -16.13 -1.11 -6.61
N ALA A 737 -15.44 -1.70 -5.64
CA ALA A 737 -16.09 -2.28 -4.48
C ALA A 737 -16.59 -1.17 -3.55
N LEU A 738 -17.88 -1.19 -3.25
CA LEU A 738 -18.54 -0.21 -2.41
C LEU A 738 -18.47 -0.61 -0.94
N LEU A 739 -18.92 -1.82 -0.63
CA LEU A 739 -18.91 -2.37 0.72
C LEU A 739 -18.75 -3.88 0.70
N ARG A 740 -18.30 -4.40 1.81
CA ARG A 740 -18.18 -5.83 2.09
C ARG A 740 -18.71 -6.11 3.49
N SER A 741 -19.75 -6.92 3.57
CA SER A 741 -20.32 -7.34 4.81
C SER A 741 -19.64 -8.63 5.30
N GLY A 742 -18.44 -8.51 5.86
CA GLY A 742 -17.68 -9.64 6.41
C GLY A 742 -18.14 -9.98 7.83
N THR A 743 -18.12 -11.26 8.17
CA THR A 743 -18.71 -11.72 9.44
C THR A 743 -17.73 -12.36 10.42
N ARG A 744 -16.47 -12.60 10.02
CA ARG A 744 -15.52 -13.36 10.85
C ARG A 744 -14.18 -12.66 10.98
N ILE A 745 -13.69 -12.55 12.22
CA ILE A 745 -12.31 -12.11 12.44
C ILE A 745 -11.32 -13.22 12.08
N LEU A 746 -11.57 -14.45 12.51
CA LEU A 746 -10.69 -15.61 12.28
C LEU A 746 -11.46 -16.81 11.75
N ASP A 747 -10.74 -17.70 11.05
CA ASP A 747 -11.25 -19.00 10.68
C ASP A 747 -11.74 -19.76 11.92
N GLY A 748 -12.99 -20.21 11.88
CA GLY A 748 -13.63 -20.92 12.99
C GLY A 748 -14.20 -20.03 14.11
N ASN A 749 -13.98 -18.71 14.09
CA ASN A 749 -14.67 -17.80 15.00
C ASN A 749 -16.09 -17.51 14.49
N LEU A 750 -17.09 -18.08 15.18
CA LEU A 750 -18.50 -17.96 14.82
C LEU A 750 -19.18 -16.70 15.36
N MET A 751 -18.50 -15.93 16.21
CA MET A 751 -19.06 -14.69 16.76
C MET A 751 -18.93 -13.57 15.74
N PRO A 752 -20.08 -13.08 15.21
CA PRO A 752 -20.03 -12.01 14.23
C PRO A 752 -19.74 -10.67 14.91
N GLU A 753 -18.88 -9.89 14.29
CA GLU A 753 -18.69 -8.48 14.59
C GLU A 753 -19.77 -7.69 13.83
N VAL A 754 -20.88 -7.37 14.46
CA VAL A 754 -22.08 -6.80 13.81
C VAL A 754 -21.79 -5.47 13.10
N GLY A 755 -20.89 -4.66 13.65
CA GLY A 755 -20.45 -3.40 13.03
C GLY A 755 -19.72 -3.59 11.69
N SER A 756 -19.20 -4.79 11.42
CA SER A 756 -18.55 -5.11 10.14
C SER A 756 -19.53 -5.50 9.03
N PHE A 757 -20.83 -5.61 9.34
CA PHE A 757 -21.85 -5.87 8.32
C PHE A 757 -22.09 -4.67 7.42
N GLU A 758 -21.68 -3.47 7.86
CA GLU A 758 -21.86 -2.23 7.12
C GLU A 758 -23.35 -1.97 6.74
N ASN A 759 -24.27 -2.34 7.62
CA ASN A 759 -25.70 -2.07 7.43
C ASN A 759 -25.99 -0.57 7.57
N GLY A 760 -26.88 -0.07 6.70
CA GLY A 760 -27.32 1.32 6.70
C GLY A 760 -26.87 2.10 5.47
N ILE A 761 -26.82 3.43 5.61
CA ILE A 761 -26.60 4.36 4.50
C ILE A 761 -25.11 4.63 4.28
N HIS A 762 -24.69 4.46 3.03
CA HIS A 762 -23.35 4.80 2.54
C HIS A 762 -23.44 5.77 1.37
N GLU A 763 -22.55 6.76 1.35
CA GLU A 763 -22.49 7.77 0.30
C GLU A 763 -21.14 7.73 -0.40
N TYR A 764 -21.15 7.71 -1.73
CA TYR A 764 -19.96 7.64 -2.58
C TYR A 764 -19.99 8.75 -3.62
N GLU A 765 -18.82 9.27 -3.98
CA GLU A 765 -18.67 10.21 -5.09
C GLU A 765 -17.64 9.69 -6.08
N PHE A 766 -18.01 9.70 -7.35
CA PHE A 766 -17.16 9.34 -8.48
C PHE A 766 -17.10 10.46 -9.49
N ALA A 767 -15.95 10.60 -10.16
CA ALA A 767 -15.83 11.41 -11.36
C ALA A 767 -15.26 10.58 -12.50
N PHE A 768 -15.69 10.90 -13.73
CA PHE A 768 -15.38 10.16 -14.94
C PHE A 768 -14.82 11.09 -16.00
N GLN A 769 -13.73 10.68 -16.62
CA GLN A 769 -13.14 11.38 -17.77
C GLN A 769 -12.79 10.38 -18.86
N ALA A 770 -13.46 10.52 -20.03
CA ALA A 770 -13.13 9.75 -21.22
C ALA A 770 -11.95 10.41 -21.94
N HIS A 771 -11.02 9.61 -22.48
CA HIS A 771 -9.87 10.10 -23.23
C HIS A 771 -9.54 9.18 -24.41
N GLN A 772 -8.81 9.71 -25.38
CA GLN A 772 -8.32 8.96 -26.55
C GLN A 772 -6.88 8.49 -26.40
N THR A 773 -6.14 9.12 -25.51
CA THR A 773 -4.75 8.77 -25.18
C THR A 773 -4.62 8.75 -23.66
N GLN A 774 -4.04 7.70 -23.13
CA GLN A 774 -3.78 7.58 -21.69
C GLN A 774 -2.88 8.73 -21.22
N ASP A 775 -3.32 9.40 -20.16
CA ASP A 775 -2.59 10.51 -19.55
C ASP A 775 -2.71 10.45 -18.02
N VAL A 776 -1.69 9.91 -17.39
CA VAL A 776 -1.61 9.74 -15.93
C VAL A 776 -1.77 11.07 -15.19
N THR A 777 -1.28 12.17 -15.77
CA THR A 777 -1.42 13.49 -15.16
C THR A 777 -2.88 13.91 -15.07
N LYS A 778 -3.67 13.68 -16.10
CA LYS A 778 -5.10 13.98 -16.09
C LYS A 778 -5.88 13.09 -15.14
N ALA A 779 -5.47 11.83 -15.03
CA ALA A 779 -6.04 10.92 -14.05
C ALA A 779 -5.75 11.40 -12.61
N GLU A 780 -4.53 11.82 -12.33
CA GLU A 780 -4.14 12.43 -11.05
C GLU A 780 -4.96 13.70 -10.75
N GLN A 781 -5.09 14.58 -11.73
CA GLN A 781 -5.90 15.80 -11.61
C GLN A 781 -7.38 15.51 -11.36
N LEU A 782 -7.94 14.46 -11.97
CA LEU A 782 -9.32 14.03 -11.72
C LEU A 782 -9.49 13.47 -10.30
N GLY A 783 -8.52 12.71 -9.81
CA GLY A 783 -8.49 12.24 -8.42
C GLY A 783 -8.47 13.40 -7.43
N GLN A 784 -7.63 14.40 -7.67
CA GLN A 784 -7.57 15.61 -6.87
C GLN A 784 -8.88 16.43 -6.93
N LEU A 785 -9.53 16.51 -8.08
CA LEU A 785 -10.82 17.20 -8.24
C LEU A 785 -11.92 16.62 -7.35
N VAL A 786 -11.97 15.32 -7.19
CA VAL A 786 -12.94 14.65 -6.30
C VAL A 786 -12.62 14.93 -4.83
N ASN A 787 -11.36 14.86 -4.48
CA ASN A 787 -10.88 14.91 -3.10
C ASN A 787 -10.66 16.34 -2.59
N HIS A 788 -10.37 17.31 -3.47
CA HIS A 788 -10.16 18.73 -3.18
C HIS A 788 -10.96 19.63 -4.12
N PRO A 789 -12.30 19.57 -4.12
CA PRO A 789 -13.13 20.36 -5.04
C PRO A 789 -12.99 21.87 -4.79
N ALA A 790 -13.12 22.65 -5.86
CA ALA A 790 -13.14 24.11 -5.74
C ALA A 790 -14.30 24.57 -4.85
N ARG A 791 -14.00 25.32 -3.79
CA ARG A 791 -15.00 25.73 -2.79
C ARG A 791 -14.67 27.05 -2.10
N VAL A 792 -15.69 27.59 -1.46
CA VAL A 792 -15.51 28.79 -0.62
C VAL A 792 -14.66 28.47 0.59
N ILE A 793 -13.71 29.38 0.87
CA ILE A 793 -12.86 29.35 2.06
C ILE A 793 -13.10 30.55 2.96
N ALA A 794 -12.74 30.43 4.23
CA ALA A 794 -12.86 31.51 5.23
C ALA A 794 -11.65 32.45 5.23
N GLU A 795 -10.52 31.96 4.81
CA GLU A 795 -9.25 32.68 4.79
C GLU A 795 -9.17 33.70 3.65
N THR A 796 -8.39 34.72 3.84
CA THR A 796 -8.15 35.76 2.83
C THR A 796 -6.80 35.50 2.15
N LEU A 797 -6.85 34.98 0.92
CA LEU A 797 -5.69 34.72 0.09
C LEU A 797 -5.55 35.79 -1.00
N PRO A 798 -4.32 36.01 -1.52
CA PRO A 798 -4.13 36.75 -2.77
C PRO A 798 -4.90 36.06 -3.90
N GLU A 799 -5.47 36.85 -4.80
CA GLU A 799 -6.12 36.34 -6.02
C GLU A 799 -5.07 35.89 -7.03
N GLY A 800 -5.36 34.82 -7.78
CA GLY A 800 -4.47 34.20 -8.78
C GLY A 800 -3.91 32.86 -8.32
N ASP A 801 -2.94 32.36 -9.07
CA ASP A 801 -2.31 31.07 -8.80
C ASP A 801 -1.52 31.11 -7.50
N VAL A 802 -1.79 30.15 -6.62
CA VAL A 802 -1.06 29.99 -5.36
C VAL A 802 0.29 29.35 -5.62
N LEU A 803 0.28 28.25 -6.38
CA LEU A 803 1.47 27.53 -6.85
C LEU A 803 1.14 26.93 -8.22
N SER A 804 2.04 27.06 -9.17
CA SER A 804 1.91 26.49 -10.51
C SER A 804 3.25 26.02 -11.06
N PHE A 805 3.21 25.05 -11.98
CA PHE A 805 4.37 24.46 -12.65
C PHE A 805 4.24 24.66 -14.16
N SER A 806 5.37 24.79 -14.85
CA SER A 806 5.40 24.94 -16.32
C SER A 806 5.00 23.66 -17.06
N GLN A 807 4.98 22.51 -16.41
CA GLN A 807 4.45 21.25 -16.91
C GLN A 807 3.47 20.66 -15.89
N GLU A 808 2.48 19.91 -16.37
CA GLU A 808 1.38 19.40 -15.55
C GLU A 808 1.73 18.10 -14.79
N ASN A 809 2.83 17.44 -15.14
CA ASN A 809 3.22 16.13 -14.59
C ASN A 809 3.93 16.18 -13.21
N VAL A 810 3.73 17.25 -12.46
CA VAL A 810 4.18 17.36 -11.07
C VAL A 810 2.99 17.64 -10.17
N ALA A 811 2.74 16.73 -9.26
CA ALA A 811 1.63 16.83 -8.31
C ALA A 811 2.11 17.34 -6.93
N ILE A 812 1.27 18.14 -6.29
CA ILE A 812 1.49 18.67 -4.95
C ILE A 812 0.95 17.63 -3.95
N SER A 813 1.79 17.21 -2.98
CA SER A 813 1.36 16.33 -1.88
C SER A 813 1.25 17.05 -0.54
N ALA A 814 2.06 18.09 -0.30
CA ALA A 814 1.99 18.88 0.92
C ALA A 814 2.42 20.33 0.71
N ILE A 815 1.75 21.24 1.39
CA ILE A 815 2.19 22.63 1.61
C ILE A 815 1.85 22.99 3.05
N ARG A 816 2.88 23.23 3.90
CA ARG A 816 2.70 23.51 5.31
C ARG A 816 3.82 24.37 5.90
N LYS A 817 3.59 24.91 7.06
CA LYS A 817 4.65 25.54 7.84
C LYS A 817 5.64 24.51 8.36
N SER A 818 6.91 24.88 8.37
CA SER A 818 7.98 24.14 9.02
C SER A 818 8.84 25.10 9.85
N GLU A 819 9.74 24.57 10.66
CA GLU A 819 10.71 25.35 11.42
C GLU A 819 11.61 26.18 10.50
N ASN A 820 11.87 25.69 9.30
CA ASN A 820 12.77 26.30 8.33
C ASN A 820 12.11 27.21 7.28
N GLY A 821 10.78 27.34 7.29
CA GLY A 821 10.01 28.12 6.32
C GLY A 821 8.73 27.43 5.89
N ILE A 822 8.31 27.61 4.65
CA ILE A 822 7.17 26.88 4.07
C ILE A 822 7.70 25.62 3.37
N LEU A 823 7.30 24.45 3.83
CA LEU A 823 7.56 23.20 3.18
C LEU A 823 6.59 23.00 2.02
N VAL A 824 7.13 22.66 0.87
CA VAL A 824 6.38 22.24 -0.33
C VAL A 824 6.92 20.88 -0.76
N ARG A 825 6.06 19.86 -0.78
CA ARG A 825 6.40 18.54 -1.29
C ARG A 825 5.62 18.23 -2.54
N VAL A 826 6.34 17.73 -3.54
CA VAL A 826 5.80 17.41 -4.86
C VAL A 826 6.40 16.11 -5.38
N TYR A 827 5.75 15.51 -6.38
CA TYR A 827 6.25 14.30 -7.02
C TYR A 827 5.93 14.29 -8.51
N GLU A 828 6.81 13.65 -9.30
CA GLU A 828 6.61 13.43 -10.73
C GLU A 828 5.62 12.27 -10.95
N THR A 829 4.62 12.44 -11.81
CA THR A 829 3.47 11.53 -11.93
C THR A 829 3.53 10.56 -13.10
N GLN A 830 4.31 10.85 -14.15
CA GLN A 830 4.28 10.12 -15.43
C GLN A 830 5.41 9.10 -15.62
N GLY A 831 6.30 8.98 -14.61
CA GLY A 831 7.43 8.07 -14.69
C GLY A 831 8.47 8.49 -15.74
N ARG A 832 8.69 9.80 -15.94
CA ARG A 832 9.65 10.34 -16.89
C ARG A 832 10.48 11.48 -16.31
N TYR A 833 11.66 11.73 -16.91
CA TYR A 833 12.43 12.93 -16.58
C TYR A 833 11.66 14.19 -16.96
N ALA A 834 11.66 15.17 -16.04
CA ALA A 834 11.03 16.47 -16.26
C ALA A 834 11.96 17.59 -15.81
N SER A 835 11.95 18.71 -16.57
CA SER A 835 12.56 19.98 -16.17
C SER A 835 11.46 21.02 -16.19
N ILE A 836 11.14 21.59 -15.03
CA ILE A 836 10.00 22.47 -14.83
C ILE A 836 10.42 23.79 -14.19
N SER A 837 9.61 24.83 -14.36
CA SER A 837 9.66 26.01 -13.52
C SER A 837 8.49 26.02 -12.52
N MET A 838 8.72 26.59 -11.35
CA MET A 838 7.75 26.78 -10.29
C MET A 838 7.45 28.26 -10.12
N SER A 839 6.18 28.64 -10.06
CA SER A 839 5.71 30.04 -9.93
C SER A 839 4.47 30.13 -9.05
N GLY A 840 3.99 31.34 -8.79
CA GLY A 840 2.79 31.59 -8.01
C GLY A 840 2.97 32.58 -6.87
N SER A 841 1.85 32.93 -6.21
CA SER A 841 1.85 33.90 -5.11
C SER A 841 2.60 33.41 -3.87
N LEU A 842 2.70 32.10 -3.68
CA LEU A 842 3.42 31.48 -2.57
C LEU A 842 4.93 31.72 -2.63
N LEU A 843 5.50 31.91 -3.84
CA LEU A 843 6.94 32.17 -4.05
C LEU A 843 7.30 33.63 -3.96
N LYS A 844 6.33 34.53 -3.92
CA LYS A 844 6.60 35.98 -4.00
C LYS A 844 7.51 36.45 -2.86
N GLY A 845 8.69 36.97 -3.20
CA GLY A 845 9.69 37.44 -2.25
C GLY A 845 10.43 36.33 -1.49
N LYS A 846 10.34 35.08 -1.94
CA LYS A 846 10.96 33.93 -1.31
C LYS A 846 12.05 33.29 -2.17
N THR A 847 13.01 32.68 -1.51
CA THR A 847 14.02 31.84 -2.12
C THR A 847 13.64 30.37 -1.96
N VAL A 848 13.82 29.58 -2.99
CA VAL A 848 13.58 28.15 -2.99
C VAL A 848 14.85 27.40 -2.59
N PHE A 849 14.75 26.49 -1.68
CA PHE A 849 15.82 25.57 -1.26
C PHE A 849 15.36 24.13 -1.45
N ASN A 850 16.26 23.28 -1.95
CA ASN A 850 16.10 21.85 -1.84
C ASN A 850 16.16 21.42 -0.35
N ALA A 851 15.42 20.40 0.03
CA ALA A 851 15.38 19.96 1.42
C ALA A 851 15.23 18.44 1.53
N GLU A 852 15.68 17.89 2.64
CA GLU A 852 15.33 16.55 3.05
C GLU A 852 13.81 16.47 3.32
N ALA A 853 13.28 15.25 3.36
CA ALA A 853 11.85 15.05 3.56
C ALA A 853 11.32 15.60 4.91
N ASP A 854 12.15 15.68 5.93
CA ASP A 854 11.82 16.30 7.23
C ASP A 854 11.83 17.84 7.22
N GLY A 855 12.24 18.45 6.09
CA GLY A 855 12.36 19.91 5.94
C GLY A 855 13.75 20.46 6.30
N THR A 856 14.73 19.62 6.57
CA THR A 856 16.13 20.05 6.72
C THR A 856 16.63 20.65 5.41
N VAL A 857 17.06 21.90 5.47
CA VAL A 857 17.47 22.65 4.28
C VAL A 857 18.83 22.19 3.78
N LEU A 858 18.91 21.90 2.49
CA LEU A 858 20.13 21.56 1.78
C LEU A 858 20.66 22.78 1.03
N GLU A 859 20.52 22.81 -0.26
CA GLU A 859 21.07 23.83 -1.15
C GLU A 859 19.99 24.74 -1.74
N LYS A 860 20.42 25.92 -2.20
CA LYS A 860 19.54 26.83 -2.92
C LYS A 860 19.24 26.26 -4.31
N GLU A 861 17.95 26.31 -4.66
CA GLU A 861 17.45 25.85 -5.96
C GLU A 861 17.05 27.02 -6.87
N ASN A 862 17.13 26.75 -8.16
CA ASN A 862 16.62 27.69 -9.18
C ASN A 862 15.16 27.33 -9.50
N ALA A 863 14.22 28.11 -8.99
CA ALA A 863 12.79 27.90 -9.25
C ALA A 863 12.40 27.91 -10.74
N ALA A 864 13.26 28.48 -11.61
CA ALA A 864 13.05 28.49 -13.06
C ALA A 864 13.46 27.18 -13.75
N GLU A 865 14.20 26.29 -13.06
CA GLU A 865 14.72 25.04 -13.64
C GLU A 865 14.88 23.99 -12.53
N LEU A 866 13.79 23.29 -12.23
CA LEU A 866 13.78 22.18 -11.29
C LEU A 866 13.73 20.87 -12.07
N ASN A 867 14.67 19.98 -11.81
CA ASN A 867 14.80 18.71 -12.52
C ASN A 867 14.25 17.57 -11.67
N PHE A 868 13.49 16.67 -12.29
CA PHE A 868 12.92 15.48 -11.65
C PHE A 868 13.32 14.22 -12.41
N LYS A 869 13.61 13.17 -11.67
CA LYS A 869 13.66 11.80 -12.18
C LYS A 869 12.24 11.22 -12.29
N PRO A 870 12.07 10.10 -13.01
CA PRO A 870 10.79 9.37 -13.02
C PRO A 870 10.28 9.08 -11.60
N PHE A 871 9.03 9.43 -11.32
CA PHE A 871 8.37 9.21 -10.02
C PHE A 871 9.11 9.78 -8.79
N GLU A 872 9.98 10.76 -8.99
CA GLU A 872 10.74 11.34 -7.90
C GLU A 872 9.87 12.22 -6.98
N ILE A 873 10.01 12.00 -5.68
CA ILE A 873 9.44 12.85 -4.64
C ILE A 873 10.50 13.86 -4.23
N ARG A 874 10.18 15.16 -4.27
CA ARG A 874 11.07 16.23 -3.84
C ARG A 874 10.42 17.13 -2.81
N THR A 875 11.23 17.59 -1.87
CA THR A 875 10.82 18.55 -0.84
C THR A 875 11.58 19.85 -1.03
N PHE A 876 10.85 20.96 -0.96
CA PHE A 876 11.41 22.30 -1.02
C PHE A 876 11.04 23.11 0.21
N ILE A 877 11.93 24.00 0.64
CA ILE A 877 11.67 25.02 1.65
C ILE A 877 11.70 26.39 0.99
N LEU A 878 10.62 27.15 1.21
CA LEU A 878 10.49 28.54 0.77
C LEU A 878 10.77 29.46 1.95
N LYS A 879 11.87 30.26 1.84
CA LYS A 879 12.31 31.23 2.85
C LYS A 879 12.15 32.66 2.40
#